data_9cf64bb88969d0105cc60e31212a1898
#
_entry.id   9cf64bb88969d0105cc60e31212a1898
#
_cell.length_a   1.000
_cell.length_b   1.000
_cell.length_c   1.000
_cell.angle_alpha   90.00
_cell.angle_beta   90.00
_cell.angle_gamma   90.00
#
_symmetry.space_group_name_H-M   'P 1'
#
loop_
_entity.id
_entity.type
_entity.pdbx_description
1 polymer ?
#
loop_
_entity_poly.entity_id
_entity_poly.type
_entity_poly.pdbx_seq_one_letter_code
_entity_poly.pdbx_strand_id
1 'polypeptide(L)'
;MRYTYVRQHDTTDCAAASLAMVCLHYKKEITITRLRDMMGTDLKGTNLTGLQKAANELGFDTAAVRVDRENFLSDFTLPAIAQVITDQGLAHFVVIFKKTTIKDDDARRKHIRKEEERKADESKKYKCKDYVVIGDPANELKKISLDEFYKNFTGVLLLMNPTSEFKGGKEKQGSMFKRYINLLLPQKKLFIYAIVSSVILTVLGIASSMFNKILMDEILPYGLKSLLVSMILVFSIVSITSTLISTVRQWILIHLSIKIDIPLMLGYFGHVYKLPMKFFATRKTGEITTRYSDASTIKSVFTSIALSVVMDIVMAVATGIVLFRMNATLFSISVFTLLLSLLLVIIYKQPYKRINEETMQQSAVLNSQMIESLRGIETVKCNANEDRELETLEREYIKSMKISIRSSKISTGQSLFSALISTILGMVTSYVGIMQVLNGNMTLGSYMAFSTLSSYFTSPVSDLISMQMSIQEAQISMKRLTEIMDYESEQKDDREYTEMEQIDGDIEFKDVTFRYGSRSPALNHVSFTIPKGKKVALVGQSGSGKSTITKLLLKYYEPESGEIDVNGVNLDEYSNQSVRRAIAYVPQNVELFSKTLYDNIRISKPDATIDEVKAAAKKADAHEFIRKLPLQYNTYLEEAGNGLSGGEKQRIAMARAFLKDSNLYIFDEATSSLDFGTENTIFDMIYNQLADRSMLIVAHRLSTVRDCDLILVMDHGEIVERGTHDELLAKQGKYYELWNLQQGIFRRKKEAPAPAPAAVVEEDDDGEDAMTY
;
A
#
# COMPACT_ATOMS: atom_id res chain seq x y z
N MET A 1 25.06 14.84 15.51
CA MET A 1 23.71 14.83 14.92
C MET A 1 23.29 13.38 14.69
N ARG A 2 22.09 13.01 15.07
CA ARG A 2 21.56 11.66 14.82
C ARG A 2 21.04 11.68 13.37
N TYR A 3 21.57 10.83 12.47
CA TYR A 3 21.10 10.74 11.08
C TYR A 3 19.65 10.31 11.06
N THR A 4 18.86 10.90 10.18
CA THR A 4 17.44 10.59 9.99
C THR A 4 17.31 9.42 9.02
N TYR A 5 16.41 8.47 9.32
CA TYR A 5 16.16 7.31 8.47
C TYR A 5 14.67 7.11 8.23
N VAL A 6 14.32 6.94 6.96
CA VAL A 6 12.96 6.62 6.51
C VAL A 6 13.06 5.43 5.58
N ARG A 7 12.34 4.36 5.89
CA ARG A 7 12.31 3.15 5.10
C ARG A 7 11.26 3.25 4.00
N GLN A 8 11.56 2.74 2.80
CA GLN A 8 10.60 2.65 1.70
C GLN A 8 9.47 1.66 2.03
N HIS A 9 8.29 1.90 1.45
CA HIS A 9 7.12 1.02 1.63
C HIS A 9 7.04 -0.04 0.55
N ASP A 10 7.41 0.29 -0.69
CA ASP A 10 7.50 -0.63 -1.83
C ASP A 10 8.85 -0.46 -2.55
N THR A 11 9.16 -1.38 -3.44
CA THR A 11 10.40 -1.39 -4.24
C THR A 11 10.56 -0.14 -5.10
N THR A 12 9.48 0.53 -5.46
CA THR A 12 9.45 1.74 -6.29
C THR A 12 9.64 3.05 -5.50
N ASP A 13 9.69 2.98 -4.16
CA ASP A 13 9.66 4.16 -3.28
C ASP A 13 11.03 4.71 -2.89
N CYS A 14 12.12 4.18 -3.44
CA CYS A 14 13.47 4.54 -3.02
C CYS A 14 13.75 6.05 -3.14
N ALA A 15 13.30 6.71 -4.21
CA ALA A 15 13.45 8.15 -4.41
C ALA A 15 12.63 8.95 -3.38
N ALA A 16 11.35 8.57 -3.16
CA ALA A 16 10.47 9.22 -2.21
C ALA A 16 10.97 9.08 -0.77
N ALA A 17 11.43 7.90 -0.38
CA ALA A 17 12.00 7.67 0.94
C ALA A 17 13.34 8.41 1.13
N SER A 18 14.16 8.51 0.07
CA SER A 18 15.40 9.30 0.09
C SER A 18 15.12 10.79 0.28
N LEU A 19 14.15 11.34 -0.45
CA LEU A 19 13.77 12.74 -0.25
C LEU A 19 13.13 12.97 1.12
N ALA A 20 12.32 12.03 1.62
CA ALA A 20 11.76 12.08 2.98
C ALA A 20 12.86 12.13 4.05
N MET A 21 13.95 11.36 3.88
CA MET A 21 15.11 11.39 4.80
C MET A 21 15.79 12.77 4.79
N VAL A 22 15.95 13.38 3.62
CA VAL A 22 16.52 14.73 3.49
C VAL A 22 15.58 15.78 4.10
N CYS A 23 14.28 15.73 3.81
CA CYS A 23 13.28 16.62 4.42
C CYS A 23 13.30 16.51 5.96
N LEU A 24 13.36 15.29 6.49
CA LEU A 24 13.41 15.05 7.93
C LEU A 24 14.71 15.55 8.55
N HIS A 25 15.84 15.52 7.83
CA HIS A 25 17.10 16.13 8.26
C HIS A 25 16.92 17.63 8.50
N TYR A 26 16.19 18.32 7.64
CA TYR A 26 15.82 19.73 7.77
C TYR A 26 14.55 19.98 8.57
N LYS A 27 14.08 18.97 9.36
CA LYS A 27 12.92 19.05 10.28
C LYS A 27 11.58 19.25 9.59
N LYS A 28 11.42 18.79 8.35
CA LYS A 28 10.14 18.72 7.64
C LYS A 28 9.70 17.26 7.54
N GLU A 29 8.55 16.93 8.13
CA GLU A 29 8.00 15.59 8.11
C GLU A 29 6.90 15.51 7.02
N ILE A 30 7.16 14.71 5.97
CA ILE A 30 6.25 14.50 4.82
C ILE A 30 6.09 12.99 4.61
N THR A 31 4.91 12.56 4.19
CA THR A 31 4.62 11.15 3.89
C THR A 31 5.26 10.71 2.58
N ILE A 32 5.67 9.43 2.50
CA ILE A 32 6.16 8.82 1.27
C ILE A 32 5.10 8.92 0.17
N THR A 33 3.82 8.68 0.51
CA THR A 33 2.70 8.73 -0.43
C THR A 33 2.59 10.08 -1.13
N ARG A 34 2.68 11.19 -0.39
CA ARG A 34 2.63 12.53 -0.97
C ARG A 34 3.87 12.82 -1.84
N LEU A 35 5.04 12.41 -1.39
CA LEU A 35 6.26 12.55 -2.19
C LEU A 35 6.19 11.75 -3.49
N ARG A 36 5.62 10.55 -3.49
CA ARG A 36 5.34 9.77 -4.71
C ARG A 36 4.51 10.55 -5.71
N ASP A 37 3.45 11.21 -5.24
CA ASP A 37 2.57 11.99 -6.12
C ASP A 37 3.27 13.21 -6.71
N MET A 38 4.02 13.96 -5.89
CA MET A 38 4.81 15.11 -6.35
C MET A 38 5.88 14.71 -7.36
N MET A 39 6.51 13.54 -7.17
CA MET A 39 7.52 13.01 -8.08
C MET A 39 6.94 12.38 -9.34
N GLY A 40 5.65 12.07 -9.36
CA GLY A 40 5.03 11.27 -10.40
C GLY A 40 5.57 9.83 -10.43
N THR A 41 5.83 9.22 -9.26
CA THR A 41 6.29 7.82 -9.14
C THR A 41 5.24 6.86 -9.69
N ASP A 42 5.66 5.90 -10.50
CA ASP A 42 4.80 4.84 -11.04
C ASP A 42 5.34 3.43 -10.70
N LEU A 43 4.77 2.40 -11.32
CA LEU A 43 5.19 1.00 -11.10
C LEU A 43 6.65 0.71 -11.52
N LYS A 44 7.28 1.59 -12.34
CA LYS A 44 8.68 1.49 -12.74
C LYS A 44 9.62 2.34 -11.86
N GLY A 45 9.06 3.06 -10.89
CA GLY A 45 9.80 3.93 -9.97
C GLY A 45 9.77 5.41 -10.36
N THR A 46 10.77 6.16 -9.90
CA THR A 46 10.90 7.61 -10.12
C THR A 46 12.17 7.89 -10.91
N ASN A 47 12.11 8.80 -11.87
CA ASN A 47 13.30 9.32 -12.54
C ASN A 47 13.89 10.53 -11.79
N LEU A 48 15.11 10.93 -12.16
CA LEU A 48 15.81 12.04 -11.53
C LEU A 48 15.06 13.38 -11.69
N THR A 49 14.41 13.59 -12.83
CA THR A 49 13.62 14.81 -13.11
C THR A 49 12.42 14.93 -12.17
N GLY A 50 11.69 13.84 -11.92
CA GLY A 50 10.58 13.83 -10.96
C GLY A 50 11.05 14.09 -9.53
N LEU A 51 12.19 13.50 -9.15
CA LEU A 51 12.81 13.74 -7.84
C LEU A 51 13.21 15.20 -7.68
N GLN A 52 13.83 15.79 -8.71
CA GLN A 52 14.24 17.20 -8.73
C GLN A 52 13.03 18.14 -8.67
N LYS A 53 11.98 17.87 -9.47
CA LYS A 53 10.75 18.67 -9.46
C LYS A 53 10.13 18.71 -8.06
N ALA A 54 9.96 17.56 -7.42
CA ALA A 54 9.39 17.48 -6.09
C ALA A 54 10.26 18.19 -5.03
N ALA A 55 11.58 18.09 -5.14
CA ALA A 55 12.48 18.79 -4.23
C ALA A 55 12.37 20.32 -4.39
N ASN A 56 12.26 20.82 -5.63
CA ASN A 56 12.08 22.26 -5.91
C ASN A 56 10.72 22.77 -5.37
N GLU A 57 9.63 22.00 -5.58
CA GLU A 57 8.30 22.34 -5.04
C GLU A 57 8.27 22.40 -3.50
N LEU A 58 9.16 21.64 -2.84
CA LEU A 58 9.30 21.66 -1.39
C LEU A 58 10.13 22.84 -0.86
N GLY A 59 10.70 23.64 -1.77
CA GLY A 59 11.52 24.80 -1.45
C GLY A 59 13.01 24.49 -1.32
N PHE A 60 13.51 23.42 -1.97
CA PHE A 60 14.95 23.22 -2.15
C PHE A 60 15.42 23.84 -3.47
N ASP A 61 16.60 24.40 -3.48
CA ASP A 61 17.37 24.66 -4.69
C ASP A 61 18.17 23.39 -5.02
N THR A 62 18.03 22.87 -6.25
CA THR A 62 18.54 21.56 -6.61
C THR A 62 19.45 21.58 -7.83
N ALA A 63 20.57 20.85 -7.76
CA ALA A 63 21.47 20.65 -8.88
C ALA A 63 21.70 19.14 -9.10
N ALA A 64 21.27 18.65 -10.26
CA ALA A 64 21.60 17.30 -10.71
C ALA A 64 22.97 17.32 -11.43
N VAL A 65 23.95 16.62 -10.87
CA VAL A 65 25.32 16.62 -11.38
C VAL A 65 25.80 15.21 -11.65
N ARG A 66 26.62 15.04 -12.67
CA ARG A 66 27.35 13.81 -12.91
C ARG A 66 28.79 14.01 -12.48
N VAL A 67 29.25 13.17 -11.55
CA VAL A 67 30.56 13.30 -10.93
C VAL A 67 31.35 12.01 -11.16
N ASP A 68 32.62 12.19 -11.47
CA ASP A 68 33.62 11.13 -11.46
C ASP A 68 34.18 10.92 -10.04
N ARG A 69 35.14 9.98 -9.92
CA ARG A 69 35.73 9.64 -8.63
C ARG A 69 36.50 10.81 -8.01
N GLU A 70 37.18 11.62 -8.82
CA GLU A 70 37.99 12.76 -8.35
C GLU A 70 37.09 13.88 -7.85
N ASN A 71 36.08 14.25 -8.64
CA ASN A 71 35.12 15.27 -8.27
C ASN A 71 34.23 14.89 -7.09
N PHE A 72 33.93 13.59 -6.91
CA PHE A 72 33.24 13.11 -5.71
C PHE A 72 34.06 13.33 -4.43
N LEU A 73 35.39 13.36 -4.52
CA LEU A 73 36.26 13.61 -3.37
C LEU A 73 36.26 15.09 -2.95
N SER A 74 35.90 16.02 -3.85
CA SER A 74 35.74 17.43 -3.52
C SER A 74 34.62 17.68 -2.51
N ASP A 75 34.61 18.82 -1.84
CA ASP A 75 33.55 19.14 -0.88
C ASP A 75 32.27 19.55 -1.63
N PHE A 76 31.14 18.94 -1.25
CA PHE A 76 29.81 19.28 -1.74
C PHE A 76 28.78 19.24 -0.59
N THR A 77 27.61 19.84 -0.83
CA THR A 77 26.53 19.92 0.16
C THR A 77 25.99 18.55 0.55
N LEU A 78 25.82 18.34 1.86
CA LEU A 78 25.24 17.15 2.46
C LEU A 78 24.05 17.52 3.36
N PRO A 79 22.98 16.71 3.40
CA PRO A 79 22.80 15.43 2.72
C PRO A 79 22.56 15.59 1.21
N ALA A 80 23.06 14.65 0.41
CA ALA A 80 22.84 14.55 -1.04
C ALA A 80 22.22 13.20 -1.39
N ILE A 81 21.43 13.13 -2.47
CA ILE A 81 20.88 11.87 -2.96
C ILE A 81 21.76 11.34 -4.10
N ALA A 82 22.20 10.08 -3.99
CA ALA A 82 23.01 9.39 -4.99
C ALA A 82 22.23 8.29 -5.66
N GLN A 83 22.44 8.11 -6.97
CA GLN A 83 21.95 6.96 -7.69
C GLN A 83 22.98 5.83 -7.67
N VAL A 84 22.54 4.64 -7.29
CA VAL A 84 23.35 3.43 -7.26
C VAL A 84 22.67 2.32 -8.06
N ILE A 85 23.43 1.30 -8.46
CA ILE A 85 22.88 0.08 -9.06
C ILE A 85 22.91 -1.00 -7.98
N THR A 86 21.79 -1.68 -7.78
CA THR A 86 21.71 -2.83 -6.86
C THR A 86 22.39 -4.06 -7.45
N ASP A 87 22.67 -5.08 -6.63
CA ASP A 87 23.21 -6.36 -7.08
C ASP A 87 22.33 -7.08 -8.14
N GLN A 88 21.05 -6.64 -8.25
CA GLN A 88 20.11 -7.12 -9.26
C GLN A 88 20.11 -6.28 -10.55
N GLY A 89 21.01 -5.30 -10.67
CA GLY A 89 21.10 -4.43 -11.84
C GLY A 89 20.04 -3.32 -11.90
N LEU A 90 19.27 -3.08 -10.82
CA LEU A 90 18.24 -2.06 -10.77
C LEU A 90 18.80 -0.74 -10.27
N ALA A 91 18.36 0.38 -10.88
CA ALA A 91 18.66 1.71 -10.39
C ALA A 91 17.96 1.98 -9.04
N HIS A 92 18.72 2.48 -8.08
CA HIS A 92 18.26 2.74 -6.72
C HIS A 92 18.79 4.09 -6.19
N PHE A 93 18.02 4.79 -5.35
CA PHE A 93 18.44 6.04 -4.75
C PHE A 93 18.76 5.84 -3.28
N VAL A 94 19.89 6.42 -2.85
CA VAL A 94 20.35 6.41 -1.46
C VAL A 94 20.75 7.82 -1.02
N VAL A 95 20.69 8.09 0.28
CA VAL A 95 21.08 9.41 0.83
C VAL A 95 22.49 9.34 1.42
N ILE A 96 23.35 10.25 1.01
CA ILE A 96 24.67 10.41 1.59
C ILE A 96 24.56 11.46 2.71
N PHE A 97 24.75 11.04 3.95
CA PHE A 97 24.72 11.94 5.11
C PHE A 97 26.09 12.46 5.53
N LYS A 98 27.12 11.68 5.31
CA LYS A 98 28.49 12.04 5.68
C LYS A 98 29.49 11.36 4.77
N LYS A 99 30.50 12.11 4.39
CA LYS A 99 31.68 11.64 3.67
C LYS A 99 32.90 11.95 4.51
N THR A 100 33.81 11.01 4.62
CA THR A 100 35.10 11.20 5.29
C THR A 100 36.17 10.64 4.36
N THR A 101 37.10 11.51 3.97
CA THR A 101 38.20 11.19 3.05
C THR A 101 39.52 11.54 3.71
N ILE A 102 40.55 10.79 3.41
CA ILE A 102 41.93 11.12 3.80
C ILE A 102 42.45 12.09 2.75
N LYS A 103 42.89 13.29 3.19
CA LYS A 103 43.34 14.39 2.31
C LYS A 103 44.76 14.18 1.75
N ASP A 104 45.54 13.22 2.30
CA ASP A 104 46.91 12.93 1.91
C ASP A 104 46.94 11.64 1.08
N ASP A 105 47.42 11.69 -0.16
CA ASP A 105 47.45 10.56 -1.09
C ASP A 105 48.35 9.39 -0.62
N ASP A 106 49.49 9.67 0.05
CA ASP A 106 50.35 8.62 0.59
C ASP A 106 49.69 7.94 1.80
N ALA A 107 49.01 8.71 2.66
CA ALA A 107 48.23 8.11 3.75
C ALA A 107 47.07 7.27 3.22
N ARG A 108 46.47 7.66 2.09
CA ARG A 108 45.37 6.96 1.43
C ARG A 108 45.83 5.63 0.83
N ARG A 109 46.93 5.61 0.08
CA ARG A 109 47.55 4.35 -0.46
C ARG A 109 47.88 3.38 0.65
N LYS A 110 48.46 3.88 1.75
CA LYS A 110 48.77 3.06 2.94
C LYS A 110 47.51 2.54 3.64
N HIS A 111 46.43 3.28 3.58
CA HIS A 111 45.15 2.88 4.14
C HIS A 111 44.46 1.79 3.29
N ILE A 112 44.45 1.95 1.96
CA ILE A 112 43.90 0.96 1.01
C ILE A 112 44.65 -0.37 1.18
N ARG A 113 45.96 -0.35 1.20
CA ARG A 113 46.78 -1.56 1.43
C ARG A 113 46.45 -2.26 2.74
N LYS A 114 46.25 -1.52 3.85
CA LYS A 114 45.82 -2.08 5.13
C LYS A 114 44.38 -2.63 5.13
N GLU A 115 43.52 -2.09 4.29
CA GLU A 115 42.14 -2.59 4.12
C GLU A 115 42.11 -3.88 3.29
N GLU A 116 42.96 -4.00 2.27
CA GLU A 116 43.19 -5.21 1.49
C GLU A 116 43.79 -6.33 2.35
N GLU A 117 44.81 -6.03 3.15
CA GLU A 117 45.42 -6.96 4.12
C GLU A 117 44.37 -7.43 5.17
N ARG A 118 43.42 -6.62 5.54
CA ARG A 118 42.32 -7.00 6.43
C ARG A 118 41.28 -7.91 5.76
N LYS A 119 40.94 -7.64 4.47
CA LYS A 119 40.02 -8.51 3.72
C LYS A 119 40.62 -9.92 3.53
N ALA A 120 41.93 -10.01 3.53
CA ALA A 120 42.66 -11.29 3.50
C ALA A 120 42.73 -11.98 4.88
N ASP A 121 42.52 -11.24 5.99
CA ASP A 121 42.59 -11.75 7.36
C ASP A 121 41.40 -11.28 8.20
N GLU A 122 40.32 -12.09 8.23
CA GLU A 122 39.08 -11.79 8.91
C GLU A 122 39.21 -11.55 10.44
N SER A 123 40.35 -11.91 11.02
CA SER A 123 40.63 -11.77 12.45
C SER A 123 41.01 -10.35 12.88
N LYS A 124 41.43 -9.48 11.94
CA LYS A 124 41.87 -8.11 12.24
C LYS A 124 40.81 -7.08 12.10
N LYS A 125 40.32 -6.51 13.21
CA LYS A 125 39.41 -5.33 13.26
C LYS A 125 40.16 -4.03 12.91
N TYR A 126 40.15 -3.61 11.65
CA TYR A 126 40.67 -2.31 11.24
C TYR A 126 39.55 -1.31 11.03
N LYS A 127 39.65 -0.06 11.57
CA LYS A 127 38.67 1.01 11.30
C LYS A 127 39.00 1.70 9.98
N CYS A 128 38.13 1.49 8.99
CA CYS A 128 38.21 2.22 7.72
C CYS A 128 38.14 3.75 7.99
N LYS A 129 39.11 4.49 7.45
CA LYS A 129 39.16 5.98 7.58
C LYS A 129 38.46 6.67 6.42
N ASP A 130 38.49 6.08 5.21
CA ASP A 130 37.74 6.54 4.04
C ASP A 130 36.39 5.85 4.01
N TYR A 131 35.32 6.57 4.35
CA TYR A 131 33.99 5.99 4.40
C TYR A 131 32.88 6.97 4.06
N VAL A 132 31.78 6.43 3.61
CA VAL A 132 30.50 7.14 3.41
C VAL A 132 29.45 6.58 4.37
N VAL A 133 28.67 7.48 4.99
CA VAL A 133 27.46 7.08 5.74
C VAL A 133 26.29 7.28 4.82
N ILE A 134 25.68 6.18 4.41
CA ILE A 134 24.52 6.17 3.52
C ILE A 134 23.26 5.76 4.27
N GLY A 135 22.16 6.43 3.94
CA GLY A 135 20.80 5.99 4.27
C GLY A 135 20.24 5.26 3.06
N ASP A 136 20.19 3.94 3.14
CA ASP A 136 19.61 3.09 2.10
C ASP A 136 18.13 2.83 2.43
N PRO A 137 17.18 3.36 1.66
CA PRO A 137 15.75 3.20 1.95
C PRO A 137 15.28 1.75 2.02
N ALA A 138 15.94 0.85 1.31
CA ALA A 138 15.57 -0.57 1.28
C ALA A 138 16.10 -1.34 2.50
N ASN A 139 17.24 -0.90 3.05
CA ASN A 139 17.92 -1.64 4.10
C ASN A 139 17.96 -0.84 5.42
N GLU A 140 19.02 -0.04 5.62
CA GLU A 140 19.25 0.71 6.85
C GLU A 140 20.33 1.79 6.65
N LEU A 141 20.64 2.50 7.73
CA LEU A 141 21.81 3.38 7.79
C LEU A 141 23.09 2.54 7.85
N LYS A 142 23.89 2.60 6.80
CA LYS A 142 25.13 1.86 6.68
C LYS A 142 26.34 2.78 6.61
N LYS A 143 27.42 2.33 7.21
CA LYS A 143 28.73 2.91 7.04
C LYS A 143 29.56 1.96 6.17
N ILE A 144 29.80 2.36 4.93
CA ILE A 144 30.52 1.56 3.93
C ILE A 144 31.83 2.23 3.53
N SER A 145 32.79 1.46 3.03
CA SER A 145 34.04 2.02 2.49
C SER A 145 33.78 2.79 1.20
N LEU A 146 34.63 3.71 0.89
CA LEU A 146 34.49 4.53 -0.32
C LEU A 146 34.56 3.66 -1.58
N ASP A 147 35.45 2.66 -1.60
CA ASP A 147 35.61 1.76 -2.74
C ASP A 147 34.38 0.83 -2.93
N GLU A 148 33.76 0.36 -1.83
CA GLU A 148 32.53 -0.41 -1.88
C GLU A 148 31.37 0.44 -2.42
N PHE A 149 31.28 1.70 -2.02
CA PHE A 149 30.28 2.64 -2.56
C PHE A 149 30.45 2.84 -4.07
N TYR A 150 31.70 3.05 -4.54
CA TYR A 150 31.97 3.28 -5.96
C TYR A 150 31.65 2.10 -6.88
N LYS A 151 31.66 0.87 -6.39
CA LYS A 151 31.30 -0.32 -7.21
C LYS A 151 29.87 -0.22 -7.75
N ASN A 152 28.98 0.39 -6.97
CA ASN A 152 27.55 0.47 -7.27
C ASN A 152 27.10 1.89 -7.66
N PHE A 153 27.97 2.90 -7.55
CA PHE A 153 27.64 4.29 -7.82
C PHE A 153 27.65 4.60 -9.33
N THR A 154 26.55 5.21 -9.83
CA THR A 154 26.40 5.54 -11.26
C THR A 154 27.06 6.85 -11.68
N GLY A 155 27.63 7.60 -10.73
CA GLY A 155 28.14 8.95 -10.95
C GLY A 155 27.09 10.05 -10.82
N VAL A 156 25.81 9.73 -10.59
CA VAL A 156 24.74 10.74 -10.52
C VAL A 156 24.45 11.14 -9.08
N LEU A 157 24.52 12.43 -8.81
CA LEU A 157 24.18 13.06 -7.53
C LEU A 157 23.11 14.13 -7.72
N LEU A 158 22.17 14.21 -6.80
CA LEU A 158 21.28 15.34 -6.62
C LEU A 158 21.71 16.09 -5.37
N LEU A 159 22.25 17.28 -5.57
CA LEU A 159 22.62 18.23 -4.51
C LEU A 159 21.39 19.07 -4.18
N MET A 160 21.17 19.35 -2.90
CA MET A 160 19.99 20.08 -2.43
C MET A 160 20.35 21.05 -1.32
N ASN A 161 19.89 22.30 -1.47
CA ASN A 161 20.00 23.33 -0.45
C ASN A 161 18.62 23.89 -0.12
N PRO A 162 18.23 24.01 1.16
CA PRO A 162 16.97 24.65 1.51
C PRO A 162 17.03 26.15 1.18
N THR A 163 16.02 26.67 0.48
CA THR A 163 15.85 28.09 0.20
C THR A 163 15.07 28.78 1.33
N SER A 164 14.87 30.08 1.23
CA SER A 164 14.04 30.86 2.16
C SER A 164 12.56 30.44 2.14
N GLU A 165 12.12 29.77 1.08
CA GLU A 165 10.76 29.25 0.92
C GLU A 165 10.56 27.91 1.63
N PHE A 166 11.63 27.21 1.99
CA PHE A 166 11.57 25.93 2.68
C PHE A 166 11.01 26.11 4.10
N LYS A 167 9.79 25.65 4.34
CA LYS A 167 9.14 25.69 5.66
C LYS A 167 9.27 24.34 6.32
N GLY A 168 10.03 24.29 7.43
CA GLY A 168 10.06 23.12 8.32
C GLY A 168 8.71 22.95 9.03
N GLY A 169 8.47 21.76 9.55
CA GLY A 169 7.27 21.42 10.35
C GLY A 169 6.69 20.08 10.02
N LYS A 170 5.67 19.68 10.78
CA LYS A 170 4.84 18.51 10.47
C LYS A 170 3.73 18.93 9.54
N GLU A 171 3.59 18.24 8.45
CA GLU A 171 2.39 18.32 7.64
C GLU A 171 1.18 17.87 8.47
N LYS A 172 0.07 18.60 8.37
CA LYS A 172 -1.15 18.25 9.11
C LYS A 172 -1.71 16.94 8.57
N GLN A 173 -1.29 15.83 9.13
CA GLN A 173 -1.95 14.54 8.92
C GLN A 173 -3.23 14.50 9.74
N GLY A 174 -4.31 14.04 9.13
CA GLY A 174 -5.53 13.75 9.86
C GLY A 174 -5.22 12.71 10.95
N SER A 175 -5.49 13.04 12.23
CA SER A 175 -5.26 12.09 13.31
C SER A 175 -6.25 10.93 13.20
N MET A 176 -5.77 9.73 12.78
CA MET A 176 -6.57 8.51 12.78
C MET A 176 -7.12 8.20 14.18
N PHE A 177 -6.37 8.51 15.23
CA PHE A 177 -6.87 8.37 16.59
C PHE A 177 -8.12 9.22 16.83
N LYS A 178 -8.16 10.47 16.33
CA LYS A 178 -9.34 11.33 16.42
C LYS A 178 -10.49 10.78 15.56
N ARG A 179 -10.20 10.30 14.34
CA ARG A 179 -11.23 9.65 13.49
C ARG A 179 -11.81 8.42 14.19
N TYR A 180 -10.95 7.61 14.81
CA TYR A 180 -11.38 6.43 15.55
C TYR A 180 -12.22 6.77 16.79
N ILE A 181 -11.82 7.78 17.56
CA ILE A 181 -12.62 8.29 18.69
C ILE A 181 -13.99 8.77 18.21
N ASN A 182 -14.07 9.44 17.08
CA ASN A 182 -15.34 9.86 16.50
C ASN A 182 -16.27 8.69 16.11
N LEU A 183 -15.71 7.51 15.77
CA LEU A 183 -16.49 6.28 15.58
C LEU A 183 -16.96 5.65 16.90
N LEU A 184 -16.21 5.88 18.00
CA LEU A 184 -16.58 5.42 19.35
C LEU A 184 -17.70 6.25 19.98
N LEU A 185 -17.70 7.57 19.77
CA LEU A 185 -18.62 8.50 20.43
C LEU A 185 -20.12 8.15 20.26
N PRO A 186 -20.61 7.69 19.09
CA PRO A 186 -21.99 7.25 18.94
C PRO A 186 -22.35 6.05 19.81
N GLN A 187 -21.36 5.22 20.18
CA GLN A 187 -21.54 3.98 20.95
C GLN A 187 -21.32 4.17 22.46
N LYS A 188 -21.33 5.43 22.97
CA LYS A 188 -21.06 5.76 24.37
C LYS A 188 -21.90 4.95 25.36
N LYS A 189 -23.14 4.58 25.04
CA LYS A 189 -24.00 3.78 25.92
C LYS A 189 -23.43 2.37 26.16
N LEU A 190 -23.01 1.67 25.08
CA LEU A 190 -22.40 0.35 25.19
C LEU A 190 -21.08 0.41 25.96
N PHE A 191 -20.31 1.47 25.74
CA PHE A 191 -19.06 1.71 26.46
C PHE A 191 -19.31 1.90 27.97
N ILE A 192 -20.31 2.69 28.35
CA ILE A 192 -20.70 2.88 29.75
C ILE A 192 -21.16 1.55 30.36
N TYR A 193 -21.97 0.75 29.67
CA TYR A 193 -22.42 -0.56 30.17
C TYR A 193 -21.24 -1.51 30.42
N ALA A 194 -20.24 -1.51 29.53
CA ALA A 194 -19.03 -2.30 29.72
C ALA A 194 -18.22 -1.84 30.95
N ILE A 195 -18.08 -0.52 31.16
CA ILE A 195 -17.41 0.03 32.34
C ILE A 195 -18.20 -0.33 33.64
N VAL A 196 -19.51 -0.14 33.64
CA VAL A 196 -20.35 -0.48 34.79
C VAL A 196 -20.24 -1.97 35.12
N SER A 197 -20.30 -2.85 34.11
CA SER A 197 -20.10 -4.29 34.32
C SER A 197 -18.72 -4.60 34.95
N SER A 198 -17.67 -3.90 34.53
CA SER A 198 -16.32 -4.07 35.06
C SER A 198 -16.21 -3.57 36.52
N VAL A 199 -16.86 -2.46 36.86
CA VAL A 199 -16.93 -1.99 38.26
C VAL A 199 -17.65 -3.01 39.15
N ILE A 200 -18.78 -3.56 38.65
CA ILE A 200 -19.52 -4.61 39.41
C ILE A 200 -18.62 -5.84 39.59
N LEU A 201 -17.94 -6.29 38.54
CA LEU A 201 -17.00 -7.43 38.61
C LEU A 201 -15.86 -7.17 39.61
N THR A 202 -15.33 -5.94 39.66
CA THR A 202 -14.31 -5.55 40.62
C THR A 202 -14.84 -5.63 42.05
N VAL A 203 -16.05 -5.14 42.31
CA VAL A 203 -16.71 -5.23 43.63
C VAL A 203 -16.94 -6.69 44.02
N LEU A 204 -17.43 -7.53 43.11
CA LEU A 204 -17.61 -8.97 43.35
C LEU A 204 -16.27 -9.68 43.55
N GLY A 205 -15.19 -9.29 42.86
CA GLY A 205 -13.83 -9.80 43.10
C GLY A 205 -13.28 -9.45 44.45
N ILE A 206 -13.51 -8.21 44.93
CA ILE A 206 -13.16 -7.80 46.32
C ILE A 206 -13.97 -8.59 47.34
N ALA A 207 -15.28 -8.75 47.12
CA ALA A 207 -16.14 -9.57 47.99
C ALA A 207 -15.68 -11.03 48.03
N SER A 208 -15.27 -11.59 46.87
CA SER A 208 -14.69 -12.93 46.76
C SER A 208 -13.39 -13.09 47.55
N SER A 209 -12.54 -12.04 47.58
CA SER A 209 -11.30 -12.08 48.40
C SER A 209 -11.59 -12.03 49.89
N MET A 210 -12.66 -11.35 50.35
CA MET A 210 -13.08 -11.30 51.73
C MET A 210 -13.59 -12.65 52.23
N PHE A 211 -14.13 -13.49 51.38
CA PHE A 211 -14.50 -14.88 51.70
C PHE A 211 -13.27 -15.65 52.20
N ASN A 212 -12.13 -15.58 51.53
CA ASN A 212 -10.89 -16.24 51.94
C ASN A 212 -10.42 -15.72 53.33
N LYS A 213 -10.63 -14.42 53.59
CA LYS A 213 -10.32 -13.85 54.90
C LYS A 213 -11.18 -14.47 55.98
N ILE A 214 -12.50 -14.49 55.83
CA ILE A 214 -13.44 -15.03 56.84
C ILE A 214 -13.21 -16.55 57.02
N LEU A 215 -12.93 -17.27 55.95
CA LEU A 215 -12.64 -18.70 56.01
C LEU A 215 -11.44 -19.00 56.89
N MET A 216 -10.35 -18.22 56.76
CA MET A 216 -9.09 -18.46 57.45
C MET A 216 -9.04 -17.85 58.86
N ASP A 217 -9.73 -16.75 59.11
CA ASP A 217 -9.66 -16.01 60.38
C ASP A 217 -10.77 -16.44 61.34
N GLU A 218 -11.94 -16.86 60.84
CA GLU A 218 -13.10 -17.15 61.68
C GLU A 218 -13.55 -18.63 61.66
N ILE A 219 -13.74 -19.17 60.43
CA ILE A 219 -14.34 -20.50 60.28
C ILE A 219 -13.37 -21.61 60.67
N LEU A 220 -12.14 -21.53 60.17
CA LEU A 220 -11.13 -22.59 60.43
C LEU A 220 -10.67 -22.66 61.89
N PRO A 221 -10.31 -21.55 62.57
CA PRO A 221 -9.83 -21.59 63.98
C PRO A 221 -10.92 -22.03 64.98
N TYR A 222 -12.18 -21.66 64.72
CA TYR A 222 -13.30 -21.95 65.62
C TYR A 222 -14.14 -23.17 65.22
N GLY A 223 -13.78 -23.86 64.08
CA GLY A 223 -14.43 -25.08 63.67
C GLY A 223 -15.93 -24.93 63.33
N LEU A 224 -16.35 -23.74 62.83
CA LEU A 224 -17.75 -23.35 62.59
C LEU A 224 -18.34 -24.00 61.36
N LYS A 225 -18.67 -25.30 61.40
CA LYS A 225 -19.16 -26.07 60.24
C LYS A 225 -20.47 -25.52 59.63
N SER A 226 -21.41 -25.04 60.42
CA SER A 226 -22.67 -24.44 59.93
C SER A 226 -22.45 -23.15 59.17
N LEU A 227 -21.52 -22.31 59.66
CA LEU A 227 -21.15 -21.07 59.00
C LEU A 227 -20.42 -21.35 57.68
N LEU A 228 -19.58 -22.41 57.65
CA LEU A 228 -18.90 -22.84 56.40
C LEU A 228 -19.89 -23.16 55.25
N VAL A 229 -20.95 -23.94 55.55
CA VAL A 229 -21.97 -24.29 54.55
C VAL A 229 -22.70 -23.05 54.04
N SER A 230 -23.10 -22.15 54.96
CA SER A 230 -23.78 -20.89 54.57
C SER A 230 -22.87 -20.00 53.70
N MET A 231 -21.59 -19.89 54.10
CA MET A 231 -20.62 -19.07 53.35
C MET A 231 -20.28 -19.65 52.01
N ILE A 232 -20.18 -20.98 51.85
CA ILE A 232 -19.99 -21.62 50.53
C ILE A 232 -21.18 -21.34 49.62
N LEU A 233 -22.43 -21.39 50.14
CA LEU A 233 -23.63 -21.05 49.36
C LEU A 233 -23.59 -19.59 48.86
N VAL A 234 -23.30 -18.65 49.75
CA VAL A 234 -23.19 -17.22 49.40
C VAL A 234 -22.10 -17.02 48.36
N PHE A 235 -20.93 -17.60 48.61
CA PHE A 235 -19.80 -17.48 47.69
C PHE A 235 -20.10 -18.12 46.32
N SER A 236 -20.79 -19.25 46.27
CA SER A 236 -21.24 -19.90 45.03
C SER A 236 -22.17 -18.97 44.24
N ILE A 237 -23.11 -18.31 44.93
CA ILE A 237 -24.01 -17.31 44.30
C ILE A 237 -23.20 -16.13 43.74
N VAL A 238 -22.26 -15.60 44.51
CA VAL A 238 -21.36 -14.49 44.06
C VAL A 238 -20.55 -14.93 42.84
N SER A 239 -19.96 -16.14 42.87
CA SER A 239 -19.17 -16.65 41.74
C SER A 239 -20.00 -16.87 40.46
N ILE A 240 -21.19 -17.45 40.60
CA ILE A 240 -22.12 -17.65 39.49
C ILE A 240 -22.54 -16.28 38.90
N THR A 241 -22.91 -15.32 39.77
CA THR A 241 -23.28 -13.98 39.35
C THR A 241 -22.12 -13.28 38.66
N SER A 242 -20.89 -13.41 39.18
CA SER A 242 -19.68 -12.87 38.53
C SER A 242 -19.46 -13.47 37.16
N THR A 243 -19.61 -14.79 37.00
CA THR A 243 -19.48 -15.49 35.71
C THR A 243 -20.53 -15.01 34.72
N LEU A 244 -21.80 -14.86 35.15
CA LEU A 244 -22.88 -14.36 34.28
C LEU A 244 -22.60 -12.92 33.84
N ILE A 245 -22.23 -12.03 34.75
CA ILE A 245 -21.92 -10.64 34.43
C ILE A 245 -20.69 -10.55 33.50
N SER A 246 -19.66 -11.39 33.72
CA SER A 246 -18.50 -11.49 32.82
C SER A 246 -18.90 -11.92 31.42
N THR A 247 -19.80 -12.87 31.28
CA THR A 247 -20.34 -13.34 30.00
C THR A 247 -21.13 -12.22 29.32
N VAL A 248 -22.03 -11.54 30.04
CA VAL A 248 -22.78 -10.38 29.52
C VAL A 248 -21.84 -9.28 29.06
N ARG A 249 -20.81 -8.96 29.87
CA ARG A 249 -19.76 -8.01 29.48
C ARG A 249 -19.08 -8.43 28.18
N GLN A 250 -18.69 -9.69 28.04
CA GLN A 250 -18.08 -10.20 26.79
C GLN A 250 -18.98 -9.99 25.58
N TRP A 251 -20.30 -10.22 25.73
CA TRP A 251 -21.27 -9.97 24.66
C TRP A 251 -21.38 -8.48 24.31
N ILE A 252 -21.36 -7.61 25.30
CA ILE A 252 -21.35 -6.15 25.07
C ILE A 252 -20.10 -5.75 24.29
N LEU A 253 -18.93 -6.30 24.63
CA LEU A 253 -17.66 -6.05 23.94
C LEU A 253 -17.69 -6.52 22.48
N ILE A 254 -18.22 -7.72 22.23
CA ILE A 254 -18.39 -8.24 20.86
C ILE A 254 -19.32 -7.32 20.05
N HIS A 255 -20.46 -6.91 20.63
CA HIS A 255 -21.40 -6.03 19.96
C HIS A 255 -20.81 -4.65 19.64
N LEU A 256 -20.05 -4.10 20.57
CA LEU A 256 -19.31 -2.86 20.40
C LEU A 256 -18.24 -2.98 19.29
N SER A 257 -17.52 -4.11 19.26
CA SER A 257 -16.55 -4.41 18.21
C SER A 257 -17.20 -4.36 16.83
N ILE A 258 -18.32 -5.03 16.63
CA ILE A 258 -19.05 -5.06 15.35
C ILE A 258 -19.52 -3.66 14.94
N LYS A 259 -20.04 -2.88 15.91
CA LYS A 259 -20.53 -1.50 15.68
C LYS A 259 -19.42 -0.52 15.29
N ILE A 260 -18.17 -0.82 15.57
CA ILE A 260 -16.99 -0.04 15.16
C ILE A 260 -16.44 -0.57 13.82
N ASP A 261 -16.41 -1.89 13.65
CA ASP A 261 -15.84 -2.57 12.51
C ASP A 261 -16.52 -2.19 11.19
N ILE A 262 -17.86 -2.30 11.17
CA ILE A 262 -18.65 -2.04 9.96
C ILE A 262 -18.41 -0.63 9.40
N PRO A 263 -18.56 0.47 10.16
CA PRO A 263 -18.28 1.80 9.65
C PRO A 263 -16.82 2.04 9.27
N LEU A 264 -15.87 1.43 9.98
CA LEU A 264 -14.44 1.56 9.66
C LEU A 264 -14.14 0.93 8.30
N MET A 265 -14.60 -0.32 8.09
CA MET A 265 -14.35 -1.06 6.85
C MET A 265 -15.10 -0.47 5.67
N LEU A 266 -16.38 -0.16 5.82
CA LEU A 266 -17.17 0.48 4.76
C LEU A 266 -16.67 1.90 4.46
N GLY A 267 -16.21 2.64 5.48
CA GLY A 267 -15.59 3.95 5.30
C GLY A 267 -14.29 3.88 4.51
N TYR A 268 -13.45 2.87 4.77
CA TYR A 268 -12.24 2.61 4.00
C TYR A 268 -12.55 2.32 2.54
N PHE A 269 -13.41 1.31 2.26
CA PHE A 269 -13.77 0.99 0.88
C PHE A 269 -14.48 2.14 0.17
N GLY A 270 -15.39 2.83 0.87
CA GLY A 270 -16.07 4.00 0.32
C GLY A 270 -15.11 5.11 -0.07
N HIS A 271 -14.03 5.31 0.71
CA HIS A 271 -12.96 6.25 0.36
C HIS A 271 -12.12 5.73 -0.82
N VAL A 272 -11.69 4.47 -0.79
CA VAL A 272 -10.90 3.86 -1.89
C VAL A 272 -11.61 3.99 -3.23
N TYR A 273 -12.93 3.75 -3.29
CA TYR A 273 -13.70 3.90 -4.54
C TYR A 273 -13.81 5.36 -5.03
N LYS A 274 -13.55 6.34 -4.17
CA LYS A 274 -13.53 7.76 -4.54
C LYS A 274 -12.14 8.26 -4.97
N LEU A 275 -11.10 7.41 -4.90
CA LEU A 275 -9.75 7.80 -5.26
C LEU A 275 -9.59 7.90 -6.79
N PRO A 276 -8.71 8.81 -7.28
CA PRO A 276 -8.49 9.00 -8.71
C PRO A 276 -7.84 7.77 -9.36
N MET A 277 -8.09 7.58 -10.66
CA MET A 277 -7.52 6.46 -11.42
C MET A 277 -5.98 6.42 -11.37
N LYS A 278 -5.33 7.57 -11.25
CA LYS A 278 -3.89 7.70 -11.03
C LYS A 278 -3.40 6.88 -9.82
N PHE A 279 -4.18 6.86 -8.73
CA PHE A 279 -3.86 6.09 -7.54
C PHE A 279 -3.78 4.59 -7.85
N PHE A 280 -4.76 4.04 -8.59
CA PHE A 280 -4.82 2.62 -8.96
C PHE A 280 -3.76 2.25 -10.01
N ALA A 281 -3.49 3.14 -10.96
CA ALA A 281 -2.50 2.92 -12.01
C ALA A 281 -1.05 2.90 -11.49
N THR A 282 -0.79 3.51 -10.33
CA THR A 282 0.57 3.64 -9.75
C THR A 282 0.83 2.67 -8.60
N ARG A 283 -0.15 1.85 -8.21
CA ARG A 283 -0.04 0.90 -7.09
C ARG A 283 -0.45 -0.51 -7.48
N LYS A 284 0.18 -1.49 -6.84
CA LYS A 284 -0.22 -2.89 -7.01
C LYS A 284 -1.52 -3.17 -6.24
N THR A 285 -2.42 -3.96 -6.82
CA THR A 285 -3.68 -4.36 -6.15
C THR A 285 -3.40 -5.02 -4.79
N GLY A 286 -2.33 -5.83 -4.68
CA GLY A 286 -1.89 -6.43 -3.43
C GLY A 286 -1.53 -5.41 -2.34
N GLU A 287 -1.00 -4.24 -2.70
CA GLU A 287 -0.75 -3.15 -1.73
C GLU A 287 -2.08 -2.63 -1.15
N ILE A 288 -3.07 -2.39 -1.99
CA ILE A 288 -4.39 -1.89 -1.58
C ILE A 288 -5.10 -2.92 -0.68
N THR A 289 -5.05 -4.21 -1.03
CA THR A 289 -5.67 -5.27 -0.22
C THR A 289 -4.97 -5.50 1.11
N THR A 290 -3.65 -5.31 1.20
CA THR A 290 -2.94 -5.39 2.49
C THR A 290 -3.37 -4.30 3.46
N ARG A 291 -3.80 -3.11 2.97
CA ARG A 291 -4.35 -2.04 3.83
C ARG A 291 -5.70 -2.41 4.46
N TYR A 292 -6.47 -3.30 3.82
CA TYR A 292 -7.65 -3.90 4.46
C TYR A 292 -7.25 -4.74 5.69
N SER A 293 -6.19 -5.54 5.56
CA SER A 293 -5.64 -6.29 6.70
C SER A 293 -5.10 -5.35 7.79
N ASP A 294 -4.44 -4.25 7.40
CA ASP A 294 -4.02 -3.20 8.33
C ASP A 294 -5.21 -2.61 9.12
N ALA A 295 -6.35 -2.35 8.46
CA ALA A 295 -7.57 -1.87 9.12
C ALA A 295 -8.13 -2.90 10.10
N SER A 296 -8.07 -4.20 9.78
CA SER A 296 -8.47 -5.28 10.68
C SER A 296 -7.55 -5.38 11.91
N THR A 297 -6.24 -5.21 11.74
CA THR A 297 -5.26 -5.16 12.85
C THR A 297 -5.53 -3.98 13.78
N ILE A 298 -5.78 -2.78 13.21
CA ILE A 298 -6.15 -1.59 13.98
C ILE A 298 -7.40 -1.86 14.81
N LYS A 299 -8.46 -2.41 14.18
CA LYS A 299 -9.71 -2.77 14.87
C LYS A 299 -9.46 -3.69 16.06
N SER A 300 -8.74 -4.81 15.85
CA SER A 300 -8.50 -5.82 16.90
C SER A 300 -7.81 -5.21 18.11
N VAL A 301 -6.81 -4.38 17.87
CA VAL A 301 -6.04 -3.70 18.91
C VAL A 301 -6.88 -2.65 19.63
N PHE A 302 -7.61 -1.80 18.92
CA PHE A 302 -8.44 -0.78 19.57
C PHE A 302 -9.60 -1.38 20.35
N THR A 303 -10.25 -2.43 19.83
CA THR A 303 -11.35 -3.07 20.54
C THR A 303 -10.88 -3.84 21.77
N SER A 304 -9.77 -4.59 21.64
CA SER A 304 -9.24 -5.36 22.77
C SER A 304 -8.54 -4.46 23.79
N ILE A 305 -7.69 -3.54 23.32
CA ILE A 305 -6.81 -2.74 24.19
C ILE A 305 -7.54 -1.56 24.81
N ALA A 306 -8.27 -0.76 24.01
CA ALA A 306 -8.91 0.44 24.54
C ALA A 306 -9.96 0.09 25.61
N LEU A 307 -10.66 -1.02 25.43
CA LEU A 307 -11.65 -1.48 26.38
C LEU A 307 -11.02 -2.17 27.59
N SER A 308 -10.07 -3.10 27.36
CA SER A 308 -9.39 -3.78 28.47
C SER A 308 -8.60 -2.80 29.32
N VAL A 309 -7.80 -1.92 28.71
CA VAL A 309 -6.96 -0.95 29.46
C VAL A 309 -7.79 0.00 30.30
N VAL A 310 -8.93 0.51 29.80
CA VAL A 310 -9.79 1.39 30.63
C VAL A 310 -10.38 0.63 31.83
N MET A 311 -10.84 -0.60 31.58
CA MET A 311 -11.39 -1.45 32.63
C MET A 311 -10.34 -1.84 33.68
N ASP A 312 -9.17 -2.21 33.18
CA ASP A 312 -8.03 -2.65 34.02
C ASP A 312 -7.49 -1.51 34.89
N ILE A 313 -7.48 -0.27 34.36
CA ILE A 313 -7.14 0.93 35.14
C ILE A 313 -8.15 1.13 36.26
N VAL A 314 -9.46 1.03 35.97
CA VAL A 314 -10.51 1.18 36.98
C VAL A 314 -10.35 0.09 38.09
N MET A 315 -10.12 -1.15 37.64
CA MET A 315 -9.87 -2.26 38.58
C MET A 315 -8.61 -2.05 39.43
N ALA A 316 -7.51 -1.64 38.80
CA ALA A 316 -6.25 -1.39 39.50
C ALA A 316 -6.38 -0.25 40.53
N VAL A 317 -7.09 0.85 40.17
CA VAL A 317 -7.32 1.96 41.10
C VAL A 317 -8.19 1.52 42.28
N ALA A 318 -9.30 0.82 42.02
CA ALA A 318 -10.21 0.35 43.09
C ALA A 318 -9.51 -0.65 44.02
N THR A 319 -8.84 -1.66 43.47
CA THR A 319 -8.09 -2.65 44.24
C THR A 319 -6.89 -2.02 44.96
N GLY A 320 -6.20 -1.06 44.35
CA GLY A 320 -5.10 -0.32 44.98
C GLY A 320 -5.51 0.44 46.23
N ILE A 321 -6.68 1.09 46.25
CA ILE A 321 -7.23 1.78 47.41
C ILE A 321 -7.48 0.76 48.56
N VAL A 322 -8.04 -0.40 48.24
CA VAL A 322 -8.32 -1.46 49.24
C VAL A 322 -7.01 -2.03 49.79
N LEU A 323 -6.05 -2.35 48.92
CA LEU A 323 -4.73 -2.87 49.31
C LEU A 323 -3.97 -1.90 50.23
N PHE A 324 -3.99 -0.61 49.90
CA PHE A 324 -3.36 0.43 50.70
C PHE A 324 -3.96 0.48 52.13
N ARG A 325 -5.30 0.37 52.22
CA ARG A 325 -5.99 0.34 53.53
C ARG A 325 -5.75 -0.94 54.30
N MET A 326 -5.51 -2.08 53.62
CA MET A 326 -5.21 -3.35 54.28
C MET A 326 -3.81 -3.36 54.89
N ASN A 327 -2.79 -3.02 54.11
CA ASN A 327 -1.41 -2.93 54.57
C ASN A 327 -0.55 -2.08 53.62
N ALA A 328 -0.13 -0.90 54.09
CA ALA A 328 0.66 0.05 53.32
C ALA A 328 2.06 -0.49 52.94
N THR A 329 2.68 -1.31 53.78
CA THR A 329 4.01 -1.89 53.50
C THR A 329 3.95 -2.89 52.36
N LEU A 330 2.99 -3.82 52.36
CA LEU A 330 2.79 -4.79 51.30
C LEU A 330 2.35 -4.10 49.97
N PHE A 331 1.52 -3.07 50.11
CA PHE A 331 1.10 -2.26 48.96
C PHE A 331 2.28 -1.56 48.27
N SER A 332 3.23 -1.01 49.03
CA SER A 332 4.42 -0.39 48.46
C SER A 332 5.28 -1.37 47.64
N ILE A 333 5.37 -2.64 48.06
CA ILE A 333 6.03 -3.71 47.31
C ILE A 333 5.26 -3.98 46.02
N SER A 334 3.92 -4.04 46.06
CA SER A 334 3.08 -4.24 44.84
C SER A 334 3.23 -3.07 43.85
N VAL A 335 3.30 -1.82 44.35
CA VAL A 335 3.57 -0.65 43.51
C VAL A 335 4.98 -0.71 42.88
N PHE A 336 5.99 -1.13 43.66
CA PHE A 336 7.34 -1.31 43.13
C PHE A 336 7.38 -2.38 42.02
N THR A 337 6.65 -3.49 42.20
CA THR A 337 6.49 -4.54 41.16
C THR A 337 5.90 -3.96 39.87
N LEU A 338 4.85 -3.16 40.03
CA LEU A 338 4.18 -2.51 38.88
C LEU A 338 5.11 -1.55 38.16
N LEU A 339 5.86 -0.70 38.89
CA LEU A 339 6.81 0.24 38.29
C LEU A 339 7.94 -0.47 37.54
N LEU A 340 8.46 -1.57 38.10
CA LEU A 340 9.52 -2.35 37.47
C LEU A 340 9.00 -3.05 36.19
N SER A 341 7.78 -3.56 36.21
CA SER A 341 7.12 -4.15 35.03
C SER A 341 6.84 -3.10 33.93
N LEU A 342 6.41 -1.88 34.30
CA LEU A 342 6.27 -0.78 33.36
C LEU A 342 7.60 -0.36 32.73
N LEU A 343 8.68 -0.34 33.52
CA LEU A 343 10.02 -0.07 32.97
C LEU A 343 10.41 -1.10 31.91
N LEU A 344 10.07 -2.36 32.15
CA LEU A 344 10.31 -3.45 31.18
C LEU A 344 9.55 -3.21 29.87
N VAL A 345 8.28 -2.77 29.93
CA VAL A 345 7.51 -2.37 28.74
C VAL A 345 8.25 -1.27 27.94
N ILE A 346 8.79 -0.26 28.60
CA ILE A 346 9.52 0.84 27.98
C ILE A 346 10.81 0.36 27.33
N ILE A 347 11.57 -0.52 27.96
CA ILE A 347 12.83 -1.08 27.44
C ILE A 347 12.57 -1.86 26.14
N TYR A 348 11.55 -2.72 26.13
CA TYR A 348 11.24 -3.57 24.98
C TYR A 348 10.51 -2.86 23.83
N LYS A 349 10.08 -1.61 24.01
CA LYS A 349 9.37 -0.83 22.98
C LYS A 349 10.15 -0.72 21.67
N GLN A 350 11.42 -0.39 21.71
CA GLN A 350 12.25 -0.21 20.49
C GLN A 350 12.60 -1.54 19.82
N PRO A 351 13.01 -2.60 20.51
CA PRO A 351 13.18 -3.93 19.94
C PRO A 351 11.94 -4.42 19.21
N TYR A 352 10.75 -4.32 19.80
CA TYR A 352 9.50 -4.74 19.14
C TYR A 352 9.19 -3.92 17.89
N LYS A 353 9.37 -2.60 17.95
CA LYS A 353 9.15 -1.75 16.77
C LYS A 353 9.99 -2.19 15.58
N ARG A 354 11.30 -2.44 15.81
CA ARG A 354 12.21 -2.86 14.75
C ARG A 354 11.82 -4.22 14.16
N ILE A 355 11.58 -5.19 15.04
CA ILE A 355 11.27 -6.54 14.57
C ILE A 355 9.94 -6.60 13.83
N ASN A 356 8.93 -5.81 14.24
CA ASN A 356 7.65 -5.71 13.54
C ASN A 356 7.81 -5.09 12.15
N GLU A 357 8.61 -4.01 12.01
CA GLU A 357 8.92 -3.42 10.72
C GLU A 357 9.59 -4.43 9.78
N GLU A 358 10.59 -5.21 10.30
CA GLU A 358 11.24 -6.28 9.54
C GLU A 358 10.26 -7.40 9.15
N THR A 359 9.41 -7.84 10.08
CA THR A 359 8.41 -8.90 9.85
C THR A 359 7.41 -8.50 8.76
N MET A 360 6.84 -7.30 8.86
CA MET A 360 5.87 -6.82 7.87
C MET A 360 6.46 -6.71 6.47
N GLN A 361 7.70 -6.26 6.35
CA GLN A 361 8.38 -6.15 5.07
C GLN A 361 8.66 -7.53 4.46
N GLN A 362 9.23 -8.46 5.25
CA GLN A 362 9.51 -9.80 4.75
C GLN A 362 8.24 -10.57 4.37
N SER A 363 7.16 -10.37 5.13
CA SER A 363 5.84 -10.93 4.78
C SER A 363 5.32 -10.37 3.45
N ALA A 364 5.52 -9.08 3.18
CA ALA A 364 5.12 -8.48 1.90
C ALA A 364 5.93 -9.06 0.72
N VAL A 365 7.24 -9.24 0.89
CA VAL A 365 8.11 -9.87 -0.13
C VAL A 365 7.67 -11.31 -0.39
N LEU A 366 7.49 -12.10 0.65
CA LEU A 366 7.06 -13.49 0.54
C LEU A 366 5.70 -13.63 -0.15
N ASN A 367 4.71 -12.83 0.26
CA ASN A 367 3.39 -12.81 -0.36
C ASN A 367 3.45 -12.40 -1.83
N SER A 368 4.27 -11.39 -2.18
CA SER A 368 4.46 -10.98 -3.57
C SER A 368 5.04 -12.10 -4.41
N GLN A 369 6.06 -12.81 -3.91
CA GLN A 369 6.66 -13.95 -4.59
C GLN A 369 5.65 -15.09 -4.81
N MET A 370 4.86 -15.41 -3.78
CA MET A 370 3.80 -16.44 -3.91
C MET A 370 2.76 -16.07 -4.97
N ILE A 371 2.28 -14.83 -4.96
CA ILE A 371 1.28 -14.36 -5.94
C ILE A 371 1.87 -14.37 -7.35
N GLU A 372 3.13 -13.96 -7.53
CA GLU A 372 3.82 -13.93 -8.81
C GLU A 372 4.01 -15.33 -9.38
N SER A 373 4.52 -16.27 -8.57
CA SER A 373 4.71 -17.67 -8.98
C SER A 373 3.40 -18.35 -9.36
N LEU A 374 2.30 -18.10 -8.59
CA LEU A 374 0.98 -18.67 -8.89
C LEU A 374 0.33 -18.04 -10.13
N ARG A 375 0.49 -16.73 -10.34
CA ARG A 375 0.00 -16.09 -11.57
C ARG A 375 0.77 -16.56 -12.81
N GLY A 376 2.07 -16.77 -12.66
CA GLY A 376 2.95 -17.25 -13.71
C GLY A 376 3.01 -18.79 -13.82
N ILE A 377 2.11 -19.54 -13.19
CA ILE A 377 2.22 -21.00 -13.08
C ILE A 377 2.31 -21.70 -14.44
N GLU A 378 1.58 -21.21 -15.44
CA GLU A 378 1.67 -21.75 -16.80
C GLU A 378 3.09 -21.58 -17.36
N THR A 379 3.71 -20.40 -17.17
CA THR A 379 5.09 -20.13 -17.58
C THR A 379 6.08 -21.01 -16.82
N VAL A 380 5.87 -21.23 -15.53
CA VAL A 380 6.69 -22.13 -14.71
C VAL A 380 6.60 -23.56 -15.26
N LYS A 381 5.37 -24.03 -15.51
CA LYS A 381 5.11 -25.38 -16.01
C LYS A 381 5.66 -25.61 -17.42
N CYS A 382 5.42 -24.71 -18.35
CA CYS A 382 5.87 -24.89 -19.73
C CYS A 382 7.41 -24.84 -19.88
N ASN A 383 8.11 -24.25 -18.90
CA ASN A 383 9.57 -24.21 -18.89
C ASN A 383 10.19 -25.23 -17.92
N ALA A 384 9.39 -26.11 -17.30
CA ALA A 384 9.83 -27.09 -16.29
C ALA A 384 10.74 -26.47 -15.21
N ASN A 385 10.33 -25.29 -14.67
CA ASN A 385 11.13 -24.47 -13.77
C ASN A 385 10.64 -24.53 -12.30
N GLU A 386 9.87 -25.56 -11.94
CA GLU A 386 9.24 -25.71 -10.63
C GLU A 386 10.26 -25.74 -9.49
N ASP A 387 11.34 -26.48 -9.65
CA ASP A 387 12.37 -26.64 -8.61
C ASP A 387 13.07 -25.31 -8.31
N ARG A 388 13.34 -24.51 -9.33
CA ARG A 388 13.99 -23.20 -9.17
C ARG A 388 13.07 -22.19 -8.51
N GLU A 389 11.78 -22.20 -8.88
CA GLU A 389 10.77 -21.35 -8.23
C GLU A 389 10.58 -21.75 -6.76
N LEU A 390 10.56 -23.06 -6.47
CA LEU A 390 10.50 -23.58 -5.11
C LEU A 390 11.72 -23.15 -4.30
N GLU A 391 12.94 -23.24 -4.84
CA GLU A 391 14.18 -22.80 -4.20
C GLU A 391 14.14 -21.29 -3.88
N THR A 392 13.59 -20.49 -4.79
CA THR A 392 13.45 -19.05 -4.59
C THR A 392 12.45 -18.74 -3.46
N LEU A 393 11.31 -19.42 -3.43
CA LEU A 393 10.32 -19.31 -2.38
C LEU A 393 10.87 -19.79 -1.03
N GLU A 394 11.58 -20.91 -1.01
CA GLU A 394 12.21 -21.47 0.18
C GLU A 394 13.20 -20.48 0.80
N ARG A 395 14.02 -19.83 -0.01
CA ARG A 395 14.98 -18.82 0.44
C ARG A 395 14.30 -17.66 1.15
N GLU A 396 13.21 -17.13 0.60
CA GLU A 396 12.45 -16.04 1.21
C GLU A 396 11.67 -16.52 2.46
N TYR A 397 11.14 -17.74 2.44
CA TYR A 397 10.50 -18.34 3.59
C TYR A 397 11.46 -18.57 4.76
N ILE A 398 12.69 -19.06 4.50
CA ILE A 398 13.74 -19.22 5.50
C ILE A 398 14.13 -17.87 6.12
N LYS A 399 14.21 -16.79 5.32
CA LYS A 399 14.43 -15.44 5.84
C LYS A 399 13.31 -15.02 6.79
N SER A 400 12.05 -15.25 6.41
CA SER A 400 10.89 -14.97 7.24
C SER A 400 10.94 -15.75 8.57
N MET A 401 11.33 -17.03 8.51
CA MET A 401 11.48 -17.86 9.72
C MET A 401 12.60 -17.37 10.64
N LYS A 402 13.73 -16.92 10.08
CA LYS A 402 14.83 -16.32 10.88
C LYS A 402 14.38 -15.06 11.62
N ILE A 403 13.55 -14.22 10.98
CA ILE A 403 12.97 -13.02 11.61
C ILE A 403 11.98 -13.44 12.70
N SER A 404 11.12 -14.41 12.43
CA SER A 404 10.16 -14.97 13.40
C SER A 404 10.86 -15.54 14.64
N ILE A 405 11.95 -16.30 14.46
CA ILE A 405 12.77 -16.79 15.58
C ILE A 405 13.34 -15.62 16.39
N ARG A 406 13.83 -14.56 15.74
CA ARG A 406 14.34 -13.37 16.44
C ARG A 406 13.23 -12.67 17.21
N SER A 407 12.03 -12.55 16.64
CA SER A 407 10.85 -12.02 17.31
C SER A 407 10.48 -12.84 18.54
N SER A 408 10.44 -14.17 18.40
CA SER A 408 10.16 -15.09 19.51
C SER A 408 11.21 -15.00 20.62
N LYS A 409 12.50 -14.84 20.29
CA LYS A 409 13.56 -14.62 21.29
C LYS A 409 13.36 -13.34 22.09
N ILE A 410 12.93 -12.23 21.44
CA ILE A 410 12.64 -10.96 22.10
C ILE A 410 11.44 -11.14 23.06
N SER A 411 10.37 -11.78 22.58
CA SER A 411 9.15 -12.03 23.36
C SER A 411 9.43 -12.95 24.55
N THR A 412 10.12 -14.07 24.32
CA THR A 412 10.50 -15.02 25.38
C THR A 412 11.42 -14.36 26.39
N GLY A 413 12.38 -13.54 25.94
CA GLY A 413 13.25 -12.76 26.83
C GLY A 413 12.45 -11.81 27.74
N GLN A 414 11.50 -11.07 27.18
CA GLN A 414 10.62 -10.19 27.96
C GLN A 414 9.78 -10.98 28.95
N SER A 415 9.18 -12.10 28.55
CA SER A 415 8.38 -12.96 29.39
C SER A 415 9.22 -13.55 30.57
N LEU A 416 10.45 -13.96 30.28
CA LEU A 416 11.38 -14.44 31.30
C LEU A 416 11.67 -13.38 32.37
N PHE A 417 12.04 -12.16 31.96
CA PHE A 417 12.30 -11.07 32.90
C PHE A 417 11.04 -10.69 33.68
N SER A 418 9.88 -10.67 33.04
CA SER A 418 8.60 -10.42 33.68
C SER A 418 8.29 -11.49 34.75
N ALA A 419 8.49 -12.78 34.39
CA ALA A 419 8.29 -13.89 35.33
C ALA A 419 9.26 -13.82 36.51
N LEU A 420 10.54 -13.51 36.27
CA LEU A 420 11.54 -13.34 37.33
C LEU A 420 11.16 -12.20 38.28
N ILE A 421 10.74 -11.04 37.75
CA ILE A 421 10.27 -9.92 38.59
C ILE A 421 9.10 -10.36 39.44
N SER A 422 8.07 -10.99 38.82
CA SER A 422 6.89 -11.44 39.55
C SER A 422 7.20 -12.51 40.61
N THR A 423 8.09 -13.45 40.30
CA THR A 423 8.49 -14.52 41.25
C THR A 423 9.28 -13.97 42.42
N ILE A 424 10.33 -13.17 42.17
CA ILE A 424 11.19 -12.61 43.20
C ILE A 424 10.38 -11.70 44.14
N LEU A 425 9.63 -10.75 43.55
CA LEU A 425 8.84 -9.81 44.36
C LEU A 425 7.63 -10.47 44.99
N GLY A 426 7.08 -11.54 44.40
CA GLY A 426 6.07 -12.41 45.02
C GLY A 426 6.62 -13.12 46.26
N MET A 427 7.86 -13.65 46.19
CA MET A 427 8.54 -14.23 47.37
C MET A 427 8.82 -13.19 48.47
N VAL A 428 9.26 -11.97 48.08
CA VAL A 428 9.45 -10.85 49.03
C VAL A 428 8.12 -10.47 49.67
N THR A 429 7.04 -10.36 48.90
CA THR A 429 5.70 -10.07 49.43
C THR A 429 5.23 -11.16 50.38
N SER A 430 5.49 -12.43 50.05
CA SER A 430 5.14 -13.56 50.91
C SER A 430 5.95 -13.54 52.20
N TYR A 431 7.26 -13.33 52.13
CA TYR A 431 8.11 -13.23 53.32
C TYR A 431 7.67 -12.09 54.25
N VAL A 432 7.52 -10.87 53.70
CA VAL A 432 7.11 -9.71 54.50
C VAL A 432 5.69 -9.90 55.04
N GLY A 433 4.76 -10.46 54.23
CA GLY A 433 3.39 -10.73 54.65
C GLY A 433 3.30 -11.73 55.79
N ILE A 434 4.04 -12.85 55.69
CA ILE A 434 4.11 -13.85 56.75
C ILE A 434 4.76 -13.26 58.03
N MET A 435 5.81 -12.45 57.91
CA MET A 435 6.41 -11.75 59.05
C MET A 435 5.43 -10.77 59.73
N GLN A 436 4.59 -10.06 58.96
CA GLN A 436 3.52 -9.22 59.50
C GLN A 436 2.46 -10.04 60.23
N VAL A 437 2.16 -11.25 59.78
CA VAL A 437 1.25 -12.18 60.45
C VAL A 437 1.88 -12.69 61.76
N LEU A 438 3.15 -13.13 61.77
CA LEU A 438 3.87 -13.60 62.90
C LEU A 438 4.04 -12.52 64.04
N ASN A 439 4.20 -11.26 63.56
CA ASN A 439 4.29 -10.11 64.47
C ASN A 439 2.91 -9.62 64.99
N GLY A 440 1.81 -10.27 64.63
CA GLY A 440 0.47 -9.91 65.07
C GLY A 440 -0.12 -8.65 64.42
N ASN A 441 0.56 -8.06 63.42
CA ASN A 441 0.10 -6.85 62.74
C ASN A 441 -0.96 -7.14 61.67
N MET A 442 -1.16 -8.40 61.26
CA MET A 442 -2.08 -8.85 60.25
C MET A 442 -2.55 -10.27 60.52
N THR A 443 -3.79 -10.60 60.19
CA THR A 443 -4.28 -11.99 60.27
C THR A 443 -3.88 -12.78 59.01
N LEU A 444 -3.83 -14.10 59.12
CA LEU A 444 -3.53 -14.98 57.98
C LEU A 444 -4.55 -14.81 56.84
N GLY A 445 -5.84 -14.72 57.18
CA GLY A 445 -6.89 -14.49 56.21
C GLY A 445 -6.79 -13.11 55.52
N SER A 446 -6.37 -12.07 56.29
CA SER A 446 -6.10 -10.76 55.68
C SER A 446 -4.93 -10.81 54.70
N TYR A 447 -3.86 -11.56 55.00
CA TYR A 447 -2.75 -11.79 54.05
C TYR A 447 -3.20 -12.54 52.80
N MET A 448 -3.99 -13.60 52.96
CA MET A 448 -4.55 -14.35 51.83
C MET A 448 -5.44 -13.47 50.91
N ALA A 449 -6.31 -12.65 51.52
CA ALA A 449 -7.12 -11.69 50.78
C ALA A 449 -6.25 -10.64 50.07
N PHE A 450 -5.20 -10.12 50.74
CA PHE A 450 -4.24 -9.20 50.12
C PHE A 450 -3.55 -9.83 48.92
N SER A 451 -3.06 -11.07 49.02
CA SER A 451 -2.39 -11.78 47.93
C SER A 451 -3.30 -11.94 46.70
N THR A 452 -4.58 -12.31 46.92
CA THR A 452 -5.57 -12.43 45.83
C THR A 452 -5.84 -11.09 45.18
N LEU A 453 -6.04 -10.01 45.95
CA LEU A 453 -6.30 -8.67 45.42
C LEU A 453 -5.07 -8.07 44.72
N SER A 454 -3.86 -8.40 45.18
CA SER A 454 -2.62 -7.95 44.55
C SER A 454 -2.50 -8.43 43.11
N SER A 455 -3.05 -9.61 42.78
CA SER A 455 -3.10 -10.11 41.39
C SER A 455 -3.96 -9.22 40.52
N TYR A 456 -5.14 -8.76 40.98
CA TYR A 456 -5.99 -7.82 40.25
C TYR A 456 -5.34 -6.44 40.09
N PHE A 457 -4.47 -6.03 41.00
CA PHE A 457 -3.73 -4.77 40.87
C PHE A 457 -2.59 -4.85 39.86
N THR A 458 -1.91 -5.99 39.73
CA THR A 458 -0.74 -6.15 38.86
C THR A 458 -1.07 -6.71 37.49
N SER A 459 -2.21 -7.43 37.31
CA SER A 459 -2.60 -8.06 36.04
C SER A 459 -2.68 -7.09 34.84
N PRO A 460 -3.18 -5.85 35.00
CA PRO A 460 -3.24 -4.89 33.90
C PRO A 460 -1.90 -4.63 33.20
N VAL A 461 -0.81 -4.62 33.97
CA VAL A 461 0.53 -4.42 33.38
C VAL A 461 1.01 -5.67 32.66
N SER A 462 0.66 -6.86 33.14
CA SER A 462 0.96 -8.12 32.46
C SER A 462 0.21 -8.21 31.13
N ASP A 463 -1.04 -7.73 31.07
CA ASP A 463 -1.83 -7.66 29.86
C ASP A 463 -1.22 -6.65 28.86
N LEU A 464 -0.76 -5.48 29.31
CA LEU A 464 -0.02 -4.53 28.49
C LEU A 464 1.28 -5.13 27.94
N ILE A 465 2.00 -5.94 28.72
CA ILE A 465 3.21 -6.64 28.24
C ILE A 465 2.85 -7.61 27.12
N SER A 466 1.82 -8.42 27.29
CA SER A 466 1.38 -9.38 26.27
C SER A 466 0.89 -8.72 24.98
N MET A 467 0.27 -7.54 25.09
CA MET A 467 -0.28 -6.78 23.98
C MET A 467 0.73 -5.84 23.30
N GLN A 468 1.93 -5.69 23.87
CA GLN A 468 2.91 -4.69 23.40
C GLN A 468 3.28 -4.85 21.92
N MET A 469 3.41 -6.07 21.44
CA MET A 469 3.68 -6.36 20.05
C MET A 469 2.54 -5.91 19.14
N SER A 470 1.30 -6.28 19.49
CA SER A 470 0.10 -5.89 18.73
C SER A 470 -0.12 -4.37 18.72
N ILE A 471 0.19 -3.67 19.81
CA ILE A 471 0.14 -2.21 19.88
C ILE A 471 1.13 -1.57 18.86
N GLN A 472 2.35 -2.10 18.77
CA GLN A 472 3.34 -1.60 17.80
C GLN A 472 2.91 -1.88 16.37
N GLU A 473 2.38 -3.07 16.10
CA GLU A 473 1.81 -3.43 14.80
C GLU A 473 0.68 -2.49 14.41
N ALA A 474 -0.29 -2.28 15.30
CA ALA A 474 -1.40 -1.35 15.03
C ALA A 474 -0.94 0.10 14.80
N GLN A 475 0.13 0.57 15.48
CA GLN A 475 0.68 1.91 15.23
C GLN A 475 1.24 2.03 13.80
N ILE A 476 1.91 0.99 13.29
CA ILE A 476 2.44 0.95 11.92
C ILE A 476 1.27 0.90 10.92
N SER A 477 0.32 -0.01 11.15
CA SER A 477 -0.88 -0.17 10.33
C SER A 477 -1.71 1.11 10.29
N MET A 478 -1.85 1.82 11.43
CA MET A 478 -2.53 3.10 11.52
C MET A 478 -1.87 4.17 10.64
N LYS A 479 -0.53 4.25 10.67
CA LYS A 479 0.21 5.20 9.82
C LYS A 479 -0.04 4.93 8.34
N ARG A 480 0.05 3.66 7.92
CA ARG A 480 -0.19 3.24 6.54
C ARG A 480 -1.62 3.50 6.07
N LEU A 481 -2.61 3.20 6.91
CA LEU A 481 -4.01 3.45 6.59
C LEU A 481 -4.30 4.95 6.47
N THR A 482 -3.70 5.78 7.35
CA THR A 482 -3.82 7.24 7.30
C THR A 482 -3.33 7.79 5.96
N GLU A 483 -2.24 7.26 5.42
CA GLU A 483 -1.67 7.68 4.15
C GLU A 483 -2.66 7.50 2.98
N ILE A 484 -3.48 6.45 2.99
CA ILE A 484 -4.53 6.27 1.98
C ILE A 484 -5.76 7.14 2.28
N MET A 485 -6.18 7.19 3.55
CA MET A 485 -7.36 7.96 3.95
C MET A 485 -7.18 9.48 3.84
N ASP A 486 -5.95 9.96 3.82
CA ASP A 486 -5.61 11.37 3.61
C ASP A 486 -5.34 11.70 2.12
N TYR A 487 -5.39 10.69 1.23
CA TYR A 487 -5.28 10.91 -0.20
C TYR A 487 -6.52 11.64 -0.72
N GLU A 488 -6.33 12.64 -1.56
CA GLU A 488 -7.44 13.45 -2.08
C GLU A 488 -8.37 12.60 -2.95
N SER A 489 -9.68 12.77 -2.75
CA SER A 489 -10.70 12.14 -3.60
C SER A 489 -10.61 12.68 -5.02
N GLU A 490 -10.99 11.86 -6.01
CA GLU A 490 -11.03 12.23 -7.43
C GLU A 490 -11.89 13.47 -7.69
N GLN A 491 -12.94 13.65 -6.91
CA GLN A 491 -13.81 14.82 -6.94
C GLN A 491 -13.78 15.51 -5.58
N LYS A 492 -13.58 16.83 -5.58
CA LYS A 492 -13.52 17.63 -4.35
C LYS A 492 -14.95 17.87 -3.83
N ASP A 493 -15.17 17.54 -2.56
CA ASP A 493 -16.49 17.69 -1.93
C ASP A 493 -16.91 19.17 -1.73
N ASP A 494 -15.97 20.11 -1.82
CA ASP A 494 -16.16 21.56 -1.60
C ASP A 494 -16.44 22.36 -2.88
N ARG A 495 -16.40 21.71 -4.06
CA ARG A 495 -16.68 22.32 -5.36
C ARG A 495 -18.02 21.86 -5.88
N GLU A 496 -18.87 22.80 -6.30
CA GLU A 496 -20.09 22.49 -7.06
C GLU A 496 -19.72 22.13 -8.50
N TYR A 497 -20.25 21.02 -8.99
CA TYR A 497 -20.06 20.53 -10.35
C TYR A 497 -21.39 20.51 -11.08
N THR A 498 -21.35 20.81 -12.37
CA THR A 498 -22.51 20.68 -13.24
C THR A 498 -22.74 19.20 -13.58
N GLU A 499 -23.99 18.76 -13.58
CA GLU A 499 -24.35 17.42 -14.03
C GLU A 499 -24.52 17.39 -15.55
N MET A 500 -23.87 16.44 -16.22
CA MET A 500 -24.00 16.19 -17.65
C MET A 500 -25.09 15.15 -17.87
N GLU A 501 -26.21 15.54 -18.49
CA GLU A 501 -27.25 14.58 -18.83
C GLU A 501 -26.89 13.75 -20.05
N GLN A 502 -26.50 14.41 -21.15
CA GLN A 502 -26.09 13.78 -22.41
C GLN A 502 -25.05 14.67 -23.13
N ILE A 503 -24.35 14.07 -24.09
CA ILE A 503 -23.40 14.77 -24.97
C ILE A 503 -24.15 15.10 -26.26
N ASP A 504 -24.65 16.34 -26.36
CA ASP A 504 -25.46 16.81 -27.49
C ASP A 504 -24.75 17.84 -28.39
N GLY A 505 -23.53 18.18 -28.08
CA GLY A 505 -22.67 19.12 -28.82
C GLY A 505 -21.39 18.46 -29.31
N ASP A 506 -20.52 19.29 -29.83
CA ASP A 506 -19.20 18.93 -30.25
C ASP A 506 -18.28 18.70 -29.03
N ILE A 507 -17.23 17.93 -29.23
CA ILE A 507 -16.16 17.72 -28.25
C ILE A 507 -14.88 18.31 -28.84
N GLU A 508 -14.30 19.28 -28.17
CA GLU A 508 -13.16 20.04 -28.64
C GLU A 508 -11.95 19.84 -27.71
N PHE A 509 -10.83 19.39 -28.27
CA PHE A 509 -9.53 19.41 -27.62
C PHE A 509 -8.78 20.66 -28.09
N LYS A 510 -8.35 21.52 -27.15
CA LYS A 510 -7.71 22.81 -27.41
C LYS A 510 -6.33 22.82 -26.79
N ASP A 511 -5.30 22.66 -27.62
CA ASP A 511 -3.88 22.73 -27.25
C ASP A 511 -3.51 21.83 -26.05
N VAL A 512 -4.06 20.61 -26.02
CA VAL A 512 -3.96 19.69 -24.89
C VAL A 512 -2.58 19.05 -24.83
N THR A 513 -1.89 19.26 -23.70
CA THR A 513 -0.65 18.58 -23.37
C THR A 513 -0.85 17.73 -22.12
N PHE A 514 -0.35 16.50 -22.14
CA PHE A 514 -0.47 15.58 -21.02
C PHE A 514 0.73 14.64 -20.92
N ARG A 515 1.15 14.33 -19.68
CA ARG A 515 2.17 13.30 -19.39
C ARG A 515 1.77 12.42 -18.20
N TYR A 516 2.19 11.17 -18.24
CA TYR A 516 2.07 10.26 -17.10
C TYR A 516 3.25 10.48 -16.14
N GLY A 517 2.99 11.04 -14.99
CA GLY A 517 4.02 11.31 -13.98
C GLY A 517 5.09 12.26 -14.49
N SER A 518 6.37 11.86 -14.40
CA SER A 518 7.52 12.66 -14.81
C SER A 518 8.12 12.24 -16.17
N ARG A 519 7.36 11.50 -16.99
CA ARG A 519 7.81 10.99 -18.30
C ARG A 519 7.73 12.06 -19.39
N SER A 520 8.21 11.71 -20.59
CA SER A 520 7.95 12.50 -21.79
C SER A 520 6.44 12.69 -22.00
N PRO A 521 6.01 13.83 -22.60
CA PRO A 521 4.60 14.04 -22.92
C PRO A 521 4.02 12.87 -23.73
N ALA A 522 2.86 12.38 -23.30
CA ALA A 522 2.07 11.39 -24.04
C ALA A 522 1.16 12.05 -25.06
N LEU A 523 0.77 13.30 -24.81
CA LEU A 523 0.14 14.22 -25.75
C LEU A 523 0.90 15.55 -25.69
N ASN A 524 1.16 16.12 -26.86
CA ASN A 524 1.91 17.35 -27.02
C ASN A 524 1.15 18.30 -27.97
N HIS A 525 0.56 19.38 -27.41
CA HIS A 525 -0.20 20.39 -28.14
C HIS A 525 -1.28 19.83 -29.09
N VAL A 526 -2.09 18.87 -28.62
CA VAL A 526 -3.09 18.18 -29.41
C VAL A 526 -4.36 19.03 -29.50
N SER A 527 -4.79 19.34 -30.75
CA SER A 527 -6.04 20.08 -31.01
C SER A 527 -6.84 19.40 -32.12
N PHE A 528 -8.10 19.04 -31.82
CA PHE A 528 -9.05 18.48 -32.78
C PHE A 528 -10.47 18.56 -32.24
N THR A 529 -11.46 18.32 -33.12
CA THR A 529 -12.88 18.32 -32.75
C THR A 529 -13.51 16.99 -33.15
N ILE A 530 -14.40 16.47 -32.31
CA ILE A 530 -15.33 15.39 -32.62
C ILE A 530 -16.70 16.03 -32.79
N PRO A 531 -17.16 16.28 -34.05
CA PRO A 531 -18.45 16.90 -34.28
C PRO A 531 -19.59 15.97 -33.87
N LYS A 532 -20.72 16.55 -33.43
CA LYS A 532 -21.92 15.79 -33.09
C LYS A 532 -22.35 14.85 -34.22
N GLY A 533 -22.62 13.59 -33.89
CA GLY A 533 -23.06 12.57 -34.83
C GLY A 533 -21.99 12.08 -35.83
N LYS A 534 -20.73 12.53 -35.68
CA LYS A 534 -19.63 12.12 -36.54
C LYS A 534 -18.78 11.00 -35.96
N LYS A 535 -18.17 10.24 -36.85
CA LYS A 535 -17.29 9.11 -36.53
C LYS A 535 -15.84 9.53 -36.74
N VAL A 536 -15.11 9.66 -35.63
CA VAL A 536 -13.70 10.08 -35.62
C VAL A 536 -12.83 8.90 -35.24
N ALA A 537 -11.78 8.64 -36.01
CA ALA A 537 -10.82 7.57 -35.72
C ALA A 537 -9.47 8.12 -35.30
N LEU A 538 -8.84 7.47 -34.32
CA LEU A 538 -7.46 7.69 -33.92
C LEU A 538 -6.62 6.51 -34.36
N VAL A 539 -5.63 6.75 -35.22
CA VAL A 539 -4.73 5.74 -35.77
C VAL A 539 -3.27 6.14 -35.51
N GLY A 540 -2.37 5.19 -35.48
CA GLY A 540 -0.93 5.44 -35.24
C GLY A 540 -0.25 4.24 -34.60
N GLN A 541 1.07 4.32 -34.44
CA GLN A 541 1.84 3.26 -33.81
C GLN A 541 1.48 3.08 -32.32
N SER A 542 1.84 1.92 -31.74
CA SER A 542 1.67 1.72 -30.29
C SER A 542 2.49 2.76 -29.52
N GLY A 543 1.88 3.37 -28.49
CA GLY A 543 2.52 4.44 -27.70
C GLY A 543 2.39 5.85 -28.28
N SER A 544 1.70 6.08 -29.40
CA SER A 544 1.51 7.41 -29.98
C SER A 544 0.53 8.33 -29.23
N GLY A 545 -0.11 7.87 -28.14
CA GLY A 545 -1.01 8.70 -27.32
C GLY A 545 -2.51 8.45 -27.51
N LYS A 546 -2.94 7.54 -28.40
CA LYS A 546 -4.36 7.28 -28.73
C LYS A 546 -5.24 7.01 -27.51
N SER A 547 -4.90 5.99 -26.71
CA SER A 547 -5.68 5.65 -25.51
C SER A 547 -5.54 6.67 -24.37
N THR A 548 -4.60 7.62 -24.48
CA THR A 548 -4.51 8.74 -23.55
C THR A 548 -5.65 9.74 -23.78
N ILE A 549 -6.04 9.98 -25.04
CA ILE A 549 -7.18 10.83 -25.39
C ILE A 549 -8.47 10.26 -24.77
N THR A 550 -8.71 8.96 -24.89
CA THR A 550 -9.90 8.32 -24.30
C THR A 550 -9.93 8.43 -22.78
N LYS A 551 -8.77 8.29 -22.13
CA LYS A 551 -8.66 8.41 -20.66
C LYS A 551 -8.86 9.84 -20.16
N LEU A 552 -8.43 10.86 -20.89
CA LEU A 552 -8.70 12.26 -20.58
C LEU A 552 -10.20 12.56 -20.73
N LEU A 553 -10.83 12.09 -21.80
CA LEU A 553 -12.27 12.29 -22.03
C LEU A 553 -13.14 11.63 -20.95
N LEU A 554 -12.70 10.47 -20.41
CA LEU A 554 -13.34 9.80 -19.27
C LEU A 554 -13.01 10.45 -17.91
N LYS A 555 -12.26 11.57 -17.92
CA LYS A 555 -11.78 12.23 -16.68
C LYS A 555 -11.06 11.26 -15.73
N TYR A 556 -10.26 10.33 -16.27
CA TYR A 556 -9.36 9.51 -15.45
C TYR A 556 -8.09 10.27 -15.08
N TYR A 557 -7.75 11.27 -15.88
CA TYR A 557 -6.62 12.18 -15.70
C TYR A 557 -7.03 13.58 -16.15
N GLU A 558 -6.35 14.59 -15.62
CA GLU A 558 -6.48 15.99 -16.02
C GLU A 558 -5.32 16.37 -16.96
N PRO A 559 -5.53 17.22 -17.98
CA PRO A 559 -4.47 17.71 -18.85
C PRO A 559 -3.47 18.57 -18.04
N GLU A 560 -2.20 18.58 -18.48
CA GLU A 560 -1.16 19.45 -17.89
C GLU A 560 -1.34 20.90 -18.35
N SER A 561 -1.75 21.09 -19.60
CA SER A 561 -2.13 22.39 -20.20
C SER A 561 -3.13 22.16 -21.33
N GLY A 562 -3.83 23.22 -21.74
CA GLY A 562 -4.92 23.17 -22.69
C GLY A 562 -6.25 22.84 -22.03
N GLU A 563 -7.31 22.74 -22.82
CA GLU A 563 -8.68 22.53 -22.36
C GLU A 563 -9.40 21.49 -23.22
N ILE A 564 -10.37 20.82 -22.61
CA ILE A 564 -11.28 19.90 -23.30
C ILE A 564 -12.69 20.42 -23.06
N ASP A 565 -13.37 20.81 -24.13
CA ASP A 565 -14.75 21.28 -24.03
C ASP A 565 -15.73 20.22 -24.55
N VAL A 566 -16.84 20.07 -23.85
CA VAL A 566 -17.94 19.19 -24.23
C VAL A 566 -19.24 20.00 -24.15
N ASN A 567 -20.04 19.99 -25.18
CA ASN A 567 -21.24 20.84 -25.28
C ASN A 567 -20.93 22.35 -25.10
N GLY A 568 -19.72 22.81 -25.44
CA GLY A 568 -19.28 24.20 -25.25
C GLY A 568 -18.94 24.60 -23.82
N VAL A 569 -18.86 23.65 -22.89
CA VAL A 569 -18.48 23.85 -21.48
C VAL A 569 -17.23 23.03 -21.19
N ASN A 570 -16.31 23.62 -20.42
CA ASN A 570 -15.08 22.92 -20.04
C ASN A 570 -15.40 21.62 -19.26
N LEU A 571 -14.76 20.52 -19.67
CA LEU A 571 -14.97 19.19 -19.07
C LEU A 571 -14.72 19.17 -17.55
N ASP A 572 -13.84 20.05 -17.04
CA ASP A 572 -13.53 20.14 -15.62
C ASP A 572 -14.69 20.66 -14.78
N GLU A 573 -15.64 21.35 -15.36
CA GLU A 573 -16.82 21.85 -14.66
C GLU A 573 -17.88 20.78 -14.41
N TYR A 574 -17.83 19.65 -15.13
CA TYR A 574 -18.77 18.56 -14.96
C TYR A 574 -18.35 17.58 -13.86
N SER A 575 -19.34 16.94 -13.22
CA SER A 575 -19.06 15.86 -12.29
C SER A 575 -18.51 14.63 -13.02
N ASN A 576 -17.50 13.94 -12.42
CA ASN A 576 -16.88 12.78 -13.04
C ASN A 576 -17.88 11.65 -13.30
N GLN A 577 -18.86 11.50 -12.40
CA GLN A 577 -19.89 10.48 -12.54
C GLN A 577 -20.84 10.77 -13.69
N SER A 578 -21.26 12.03 -13.87
CA SER A 578 -22.17 12.42 -14.95
C SER A 578 -21.49 12.24 -16.32
N VAL A 579 -20.25 12.67 -16.47
CA VAL A 579 -19.45 12.46 -17.69
C VAL A 579 -19.38 10.97 -18.03
N ARG A 580 -19.02 10.14 -17.05
CA ARG A 580 -18.91 8.70 -17.26
C ARG A 580 -20.27 8.03 -17.50
N ARG A 581 -21.37 8.58 -17.02
CA ARG A 581 -22.73 8.11 -17.35
C ARG A 581 -23.10 8.48 -18.79
N ALA A 582 -22.67 9.62 -19.28
CA ALA A 582 -22.99 10.10 -20.63
C ALA A 582 -22.17 9.44 -21.75
N ILE A 583 -21.08 8.71 -21.44
CA ILE A 583 -20.17 8.07 -22.40
C ILE A 583 -20.32 6.55 -22.34
N ALA A 584 -20.58 5.89 -23.48
CA ALA A 584 -20.47 4.44 -23.63
C ALA A 584 -19.04 4.07 -24.03
N TYR A 585 -18.33 3.34 -23.18
CA TYR A 585 -16.92 3.00 -23.37
C TYR A 585 -16.70 1.48 -23.45
N VAL A 586 -16.02 1.04 -24.50
CA VAL A 586 -15.56 -0.33 -24.69
C VAL A 586 -14.04 -0.34 -24.54
N PRO A 587 -13.48 -0.85 -23.43
CA PRO A 587 -12.04 -0.83 -23.20
C PRO A 587 -11.29 -1.89 -24.01
N GLN A 588 -10.00 -1.71 -24.17
CA GLN A 588 -9.09 -2.68 -24.79
C GLN A 588 -9.06 -4.00 -24.01
N ASN A 589 -8.89 -3.93 -22.68
CA ASN A 589 -8.91 -5.08 -21.79
C ASN A 589 -10.27 -5.17 -21.09
N VAL A 590 -11.00 -6.23 -21.36
CA VAL A 590 -12.35 -6.44 -20.82
C VAL A 590 -12.29 -7.24 -19.52
N GLU A 591 -12.70 -6.61 -18.41
CA GLU A 591 -12.87 -7.27 -17.14
C GLU A 591 -14.32 -7.73 -16.94
N LEU A 592 -14.49 -8.99 -16.59
CA LEU A 592 -15.78 -9.59 -16.23
C LEU A 592 -15.76 -10.00 -14.76
N PHE A 593 -16.85 -9.74 -14.08
CA PHE A 593 -17.01 -10.07 -12.67
C PHE A 593 -17.51 -11.50 -12.48
N SER A 594 -17.17 -12.12 -11.36
CA SER A 594 -17.72 -13.41 -10.92
C SER A 594 -19.20 -13.25 -10.56
N LYS A 595 -20.03 -13.15 -11.59
CA LYS A 595 -21.47 -12.95 -11.59
C LYS A 595 -22.09 -13.63 -12.79
N THR A 596 -23.42 -13.60 -12.90
CA THR A 596 -24.10 -14.09 -14.11
C THR A 596 -23.76 -13.23 -15.33
N LEU A 597 -23.91 -13.78 -16.53
CA LEU A 597 -23.81 -13.03 -17.78
C LEU A 597 -24.82 -11.87 -17.82
N TYR A 598 -26.03 -12.11 -17.34
CA TYR A 598 -27.05 -11.07 -17.17
C TYR A 598 -26.54 -9.91 -16.31
N ASP A 599 -26.00 -10.21 -15.11
CA ASP A 599 -25.45 -9.18 -14.21
C ASP A 599 -24.23 -8.48 -14.78
N ASN A 600 -23.39 -9.18 -15.53
CA ASN A 600 -22.24 -8.61 -16.21
C ASN A 600 -22.63 -7.61 -17.30
N ILE A 601 -23.69 -7.88 -18.06
CA ILE A 601 -24.13 -6.95 -19.13
C ILE A 601 -24.85 -5.75 -18.50
N ARG A 602 -25.74 -5.95 -17.53
CA ARG A 602 -26.53 -4.87 -16.92
C ARG A 602 -25.75 -3.93 -15.99
N ILE A 603 -24.45 -4.14 -15.80
CA ILE A 603 -23.63 -3.27 -14.94
C ILE A 603 -23.66 -1.79 -15.37
N SER A 604 -23.84 -1.52 -16.66
CA SER A 604 -23.97 -0.17 -17.21
C SER A 604 -25.35 0.48 -16.96
N LYS A 605 -26.40 -0.35 -16.74
CA LYS A 605 -27.78 0.06 -16.45
C LYS A 605 -28.39 -0.94 -15.47
N PRO A 606 -28.20 -0.75 -14.15
CA PRO A 606 -28.59 -1.74 -13.11
C PRO A 606 -30.06 -2.14 -13.12
N ASP A 607 -30.94 -1.23 -13.54
CA ASP A 607 -32.40 -1.42 -13.57
C ASP A 607 -32.89 -2.03 -14.89
N ALA A 608 -31.99 -2.41 -15.81
CA ALA A 608 -32.35 -2.99 -17.10
C ALA A 608 -33.07 -4.33 -16.96
N THR A 609 -34.14 -4.46 -17.73
CA THR A 609 -34.89 -5.72 -17.84
C THR A 609 -34.13 -6.78 -18.63
N ILE A 610 -34.52 -8.05 -18.47
CA ILE A 610 -33.89 -9.14 -19.22
C ILE A 610 -34.06 -8.96 -20.74
N ASP A 611 -35.16 -8.35 -21.20
CA ASP A 611 -35.42 -8.14 -22.63
C ASP A 611 -34.55 -7.00 -23.19
N GLU A 612 -34.28 -5.93 -22.41
CA GLU A 612 -33.30 -4.89 -22.79
C GLU A 612 -31.88 -5.50 -22.87
N VAL A 613 -31.51 -6.33 -21.92
CA VAL A 613 -30.21 -7.02 -21.92
C VAL A 613 -30.08 -7.96 -23.13
N LYS A 614 -31.14 -8.73 -23.48
CA LYS A 614 -31.17 -9.56 -24.68
C LYS A 614 -31.07 -8.72 -25.96
N ALA A 615 -31.77 -7.59 -26.02
CA ALA A 615 -31.72 -6.67 -27.15
C ALA A 615 -30.30 -6.12 -27.35
N ALA A 616 -29.65 -5.66 -26.26
CA ALA A 616 -28.28 -5.19 -26.29
C ALA A 616 -27.28 -6.29 -26.69
N ALA A 617 -27.46 -7.50 -26.18
CA ALA A 617 -26.64 -8.65 -26.54
C ALA A 617 -26.80 -9.07 -28.02
N LYS A 618 -28.01 -8.94 -28.60
CA LYS A 618 -28.23 -9.14 -30.03
C LYS A 618 -27.50 -8.10 -30.86
N LYS A 619 -27.57 -6.82 -30.47
CA LYS A 619 -26.82 -5.73 -31.09
C LYS A 619 -25.29 -5.93 -31.05
N ALA A 620 -24.78 -6.65 -30.06
CA ALA A 620 -23.35 -6.94 -29.90
C ALA A 620 -22.93 -8.31 -30.48
N ASP A 621 -23.78 -8.98 -31.19
CA ASP A 621 -23.57 -10.38 -31.66
C ASP A 621 -23.20 -11.36 -30.53
N ALA A 622 -23.63 -11.06 -29.31
CA ALA A 622 -23.36 -11.87 -28.13
C ALA A 622 -24.47 -12.90 -27.87
N HIS A 623 -25.70 -12.67 -28.34
CA HIS A 623 -26.87 -13.47 -28.03
C HIS A 623 -26.71 -14.94 -28.45
N GLU A 624 -26.15 -15.21 -29.62
CA GLU A 624 -26.07 -16.56 -30.18
C GLU A 624 -25.12 -17.46 -29.40
N PHE A 625 -23.94 -16.95 -28.95
CA PHE A 625 -23.07 -17.75 -28.11
C PHE A 625 -23.64 -17.92 -26.69
N ILE A 626 -24.28 -16.88 -26.12
CA ILE A 626 -24.93 -16.96 -24.82
C ILE A 626 -26.02 -18.02 -24.80
N ARG A 627 -26.81 -18.09 -25.85
CA ARG A 627 -27.89 -19.10 -26.02
C ARG A 627 -27.38 -20.54 -26.02
N LYS A 628 -26.17 -20.78 -26.49
CA LYS A 628 -25.52 -22.09 -26.55
C LYS A 628 -25.02 -22.57 -25.17
N LEU A 629 -24.88 -21.67 -24.22
CA LEU A 629 -24.46 -22.02 -22.85
C LEU A 629 -25.62 -22.72 -22.10
N PRO A 630 -25.31 -23.68 -21.22
CA PRO A 630 -26.34 -24.48 -20.52
C PRO A 630 -27.37 -23.66 -19.73
N LEU A 631 -26.92 -22.59 -19.06
CA LEU A 631 -27.76 -21.68 -18.27
C LEU A 631 -28.00 -20.34 -18.97
N GLN A 632 -27.58 -20.18 -20.21
CA GLN A 632 -27.76 -18.99 -21.03
C GLN A 632 -27.33 -17.70 -20.26
N TYR A 633 -28.18 -16.69 -20.14
CA TYR A 633 -27.90 -15.45 -19.41
C TYR A 633 -27.67 -15.64 -17.91
N ASN A 634 -28.15 -16.75 -17.33
CA ASN A 634 -27.92 -17.12 -15.93
C ASN A 634 -26.60 -17.89 -15.73
N THR A 635 -25.81 -18.11 -16.78
CA THR A 635 -24.48 -18.72 -16.65
C THR A 635 -23.61 -17.83 -15.77
N TYR A 636 -23.13 -18.41 -14.66
CA TYR A 636 -22.24 -17.76 -13.73
C TYR A 636 -20.81 -17.81 -14.27
N LEU A 637 -20.15 -16.68 -14.31
CA LEU A 637 -18.75 -16.59 -14.74
C LEU A 637 -17.81 -16.76 -13.55
N GLU A 638 -16.74 -17.48 -13.78
CA GLU A 638 -15.62 -17.58 -12.85
C GLU A 638 -14.76 -16.28 -12.87
N GLU A 639 -13.70 -16.26 -12.07
CA GLU A 639 -12.81 -15.13 -11.92
C GLU A 639 -12.31 -14.62 -13.28
N ALA A 640 -12.40 -13.30 -13.51
CA ALA A 640 -12.02 -12.63 -14.75
C ALA A 640 -12.71 -13.19 -16.02
N GLY A 641 -13.85 -13.89 -15.88
CA GLY A 641 -14.58 -14.48 -17.00
C GLY A 641 -13.85 -15.67 -17.62
N ASN A 642 -13.15 -16.48 -16.81
CA ASN A 642 -12.57 -17.74 -17.25
C ASN A 642 -13.65 -18.62 -17.90
N GLY A 643 -13.28 -19.33 -18.97
CA GLY A 643 -14.20 -20.11 -19.77
C GLY A 643 -14.78 -19.40 -20.98
N LEU A 644 -14.57 -18.08 -21.13
CA LEU A 644 -14.94 -17.34 -22.32
C LEU A 644 -13.68 -16.96 -23.13
N SER A 645 -13.79 -17.04 -24.46
CA SER A 645 -12.75 -16.55 -25.37
C SER A 645 -12.62 -15.02 -25.29
N GLY A 646 -11.47 -14.46 -25.72
CA GLY A 646 -11.27 -13.02 -25.77
C GLY A 646 -12.33 -12.29 -26.60
N GLY A 647 -12.74 -12.87 -27.72
CA GLY A 647 -13.81 -12.32 -28.57
C GLY A 647 -15.18 -12.31 -27.90
N GLU A 648 -15.54 -13.36 -27.15
CA GLU A 648 -16.79 -13.40 -26.38
C GLU A 648 -16.80 -12.33 -25.26
N LYS A 649 -15.68 -12.14 -24.56
CA LYS A 649 -15.54 -11.07 -23.57
C LYS A 649 -15.72 -9.69 -24.20
N GLN A 650 -15.13 -9.43 -25.37
CA GLN A 650 -15.31 -8.19 -26.11
C GLN A 650 -16.77 -7.96 -26.53
N ARG A 651 -17.48 -8.97 -27.05
CA ARG A 651 -18.91 -8.86 -27.36
C ARG A 651 -19.77 -8.57 -26.13
N ILE A 652 -19.43 -9.10 -24.95
CA ILE A 652 -20.11 -8.74 -23.69
C ILE A 652 -19.85 -7.26 -23.35
N ALA A 653 -18.62 -6.76 -23.51
CA ALA A 653 -18.32 -5.35 -23.29
C ALA A 653 -19.08 -4.42 -24.24
N MET A 654 -19.23 -4.83 -25.52
CA MET A 654 -20.06 -4.12 -26.48
C MET A 654 -21.53 -4.14 -26.06
N ALA A 655 -22.05 -5.27 -25.59
CA ALA A 655 -23.42 -5.36 -25.08
C ALA A 655 -23.65 -4.41 -23.88
N ARG A 656 -22.65 -4.24 -23.00
CA ARG A 656 -22.68 -3.22 -21.92
C ARG A 656 -22.81 -1.81 -22.49
N ALA A 657 -22.02 -1.49 -23.53
CA ALA A 657 -22.03 -0.19 -24.16
C ALA A 657 -23.37 0.10 -24.87
N PHE A 658 -23.92 -0.86 -25.62
CA PHE A 658 -25.24 -0.71 -26.26
C PHE A 658 -26.40 -0.63 -25.29
N LEU A 659 -26.33 -1.31 -24.14
CA LEU A 659 -27.36 -1.21 -23.09
C LEU A 659 -27.40 0.17 -22.45
N LYS A 660 -26.27 0.87 -22.42
CA LYS A 660 -26.15 2.22 -21.85
C LYS A 660 -26.84 3.29 -22.68
N ASP A 661 -26.93 3.11 -24.01
CA ASP A 661 -27.59 3.99 -24.96
C ASP A 661 -27.17 5.47 -24.86
N SER A 662 -25.87 5.72 -25.04
CA SER A 662 -25.26 7.06 -24.98
C SER A 662 -25.23 7.75 -26.35
N ASN A 663 -25.01 9.07 -26.34
CA ASN A 663 -24.79 9.83 -27.58
C ASN A 663 -23.35 9.79 -28.07
N LEU A 664 -22.40 9.46 -27.17
CA LEU A 664 -20.99 9.22 -27.49
C LEU A 664 -20.59 7.79 -27.18
N TYR A 665 -20.04 7.10 -28.16
CA TYR A 665 -19.42 5.79 -28.03
C TYR A 665 -17.92 5.89 -28.23
N ILE A 666 -17.15 5.28 -27.32
CA ILE A 666 -15.70 5.18 -27.43
C ILE A 666 -15.33 3.70 -27.52
N PHE A 667 -14.65 3.33 -28.61
CA PHE A 667 -14.12 1.99 -28.84
C PHE A 667 -12.59 2.04 -28.79
N ASP A 668 -11.99 1.55 -27.70
CA ASP A 668 -10.55 1.54 -27.51
C ASP A 668 -10.01 0.14 -27.84
N GLU A 669 -9.56 -0.06 -29.10
CA GLU A 669 -9.07 -1.36 -29.61
C GLU A 669 -10.05 -2.53 -29.36
N ALA A 670 -11.34 -2.23 -29.44
CA ALA A 670 -12.43 -3.10 -28.99
C ALA A 670 -12.57 -4.43 -29.76
N THR A 671 -11.77 -4.66 -30.79
CA THR A 671 -11.83 -5.86 -31.68
C THR A 671 -10.49 -6.59 -31.78
N SER A 672 -9.51 -6.22 -30.98
CA SER A 672 -8.15 -6.79 -31.03
C SER A 672 -8.09 -8.31 -30.85
N SER A 673 -9.08 -8.91 -30.17
CA SER A 673 -9.19 -10.34 -29.93
C SER A 673 -10.15 -11.08 -30.86
N LEU A 674 -10.67 -10.39 -31.88
CA LEU A 674 -11.58 -10.97 -32.87
C LEU A 674 -10.84 -11.41 -34.13
N ASP A 675 -11.36 -12.44 -34.79
CA ASP A 675 -10.96 -12.81 -36.15
C ASP A 675 -11.43 -11.76 -37.16
N PHE A 676 -10.75 -11.68 -38.30
CA PHE A 676 -11.00 -10.66 -39.31
C PHE A 676 -12.43 -10.64 -39.85
N GLY A 677 -13.06 -11.83 -40.02
CA GLY A 677 -14.45 -11.91 -40.52
C GLY A 677 -15.46 -11.39 -39.52
N THR A 678 -15.32 -11.78 -38.26
CA THR A 678 -16.18 -11.33 -37.16
C THR A 678 -16.01 -9.85 -36.87
N GLU A 679 -14.78 -9.33 -36.97
CA GLU A 679 -14.48 -7.92 -36.77
C GLU A 679 -15.23 -7.03 -37.78
N ASN A 680 -15.14 -7.32 -39.06
CA ASN A 680 -15.82 -6.55 -40.13
C ASN A 680 -17.35 -6.58 -39.91
N THR A 681 -17.92 -7.75 -39.63
CA THR A 681 -19.37 -7.90 -39.38
C THR A 681 -19.82 -7.04 -38.20
N ILE A 682 -19.03 -7.00 -37.13
CA ILE A 682 -19.34 -6.21 -35.92
C ILE A 682 -19.23 -4.71 -36.23
N PHE A 683 -18.19 -4.25 -36.95
CA PHE A 683 -18.09 -2.85 -37.27
C PHE A 683 -19.18 -2.41 -38.27
N ASP A 684 -19.55 -3.22 -39.23
CA ASP A 684 -20.69 -2.93 -40.12
C ASP A 684 -21.99 -2.78 -39.33
N MET A 685 -22.22 -3.64 -38.35
CA MET A 685 -23.37 -3.51 -37.45
C MET A 685 -23.29 -2.23 -36.59
N ILE A 686 -22.11 -1.91 -36.03
CA ILE A 686 -21.89 -0.70 -35.22
C ILE A 686 -22.18 0.55 -36.04
N TYR A 687 -21.63 0.64 -37.26
CA TYR A 687 -21.83 1.77 -38.16
C TYR A 687 -23.30 1.97 -38.55
N ASN A 688 -24.03 0.87 -38.79
CA ASN A 688 -25.45 0.94 -39.14
C ASN A 688 -26.34 1.27 -37.93
N GLN A 689 -26.08 0.69 -36.77
CA GLN A 689 -26.91 0.89 -35.58
C GLN A 689 -26.66 2.22 -34.85
N LEU A 690 -25.44 2.78 -35.00
CA LEU A 690 -25.03 4.03 -34.39
C LEU A 690 -24.83 5.15 -35.43
N ALA A 691 -25.62 5.13 -36.53
CA ALA A 691 -25.46 6.07 -37.63
C ALA A 691 -25.56 7.54 -37.16
N ASP A 692 -26.47 7.82 -36.24
CA ASP A 692 -26.75 9.16 -35.74
C ASP A 692 -25.99 9.50 -34.44
N ARG A 693 -25.10 8.63 -33.95
CA ARG A 693 -24.33 8.79 -32.71
C ARG A 693 -22.90 9.22 -32.99
N SER A 694 -22.34 10.02 -32.12
CA SER A 694 -20.91 10.36 -32.16
C SER A 694 -20.07 9.14 -31.76
N MET A 695 -18.98 8.90 -32.48
CA MET A 695 -18.07 7.80 -32.15
C MET A 695 -16.61 8.24 -32.18
N LEU A 696 -15.85 7.77 -31.20
CA LEU A 696 -14.39 7.85 -31.16
C LEU A 696 -13.82 6.43 -31.20
N ILE A 697 -13.13 6.10 -32.29
CA ILE A 697 -12.59 4.76 -32.54
C ILE A 697 -11.07 4.81 -32.45
N VAL A 698 -10.49 4.14 -31.48
CA VAL A 698 -9.04 3.89 -31.43
C VAL A 698 -8.77 2.56 -32.09
N ALA A 699 -8.12 2.59 -33.25
CA ALA A 699 -7.93 1.40 -34.06
C ALA A 699 -6.44 1.05 -34.25
N HIS A 700 -6.17 -0.24 -34.13
CA HIS A 700 -4.93 -0.86 -34.58
C HIS A 700 -5.01 -1.34 -36.03
N ARG A 701 -6.20 -1.71 -36.49
CA ARG A 701 -6.45 -2.15 -37.86
C ARG A 701 -7.10 -1.03 -38.66
N LEU A 702 -6.47 -0.62 -39.74
CA LEU A 702 -6.95 0.51 -40.56
C LEU A 702 -8.19 0.17 -41.39
N SER A 703 -8.47 -1.11 -41.64
CA SER A 703 -9.69 -1.57 -42.30
C SER A 703 -10.97 -1.15 -41.58
N THR A 704 -10.93 -1.11 -40.24
CA THR A 704 -12.10 -0.79 -39.38
C THR A 704 -12.47 0.69 -39.36
N VAL A 705 -11.55 1.57 -39.78
CA VAL A 705 -11.75 3.03 -39.75
C VAL A 705 -11.94 3.66 -41.14
N ARG A 706 -12.03 2.82 -42.16
CA ARG A 706 -12.17 3.27 -43.54
C ARG A 706 -13.37 4.19 -43.77
N ASP A 707 -14.49 3.86 -43.14
CA ASP A 707 -15.76 4.56 -43.29
C ASP A 707 -15.99 5.65 -42.23
N CYS A 708 -14.93 6.08 -41.52
CA CYS A 708 -14.99 7.20 -40.60
C CYS A 708 -15.02 8.55 -41.34
N ASP A 709 -15.79 9.51 -40.78
CA ASP A 709 -15.88 10.89 -41.31
C ASP A 709 -14.54 11.63 -41.22
N LEU A 710 -13.74 11.32 -40.17
CA LEU A 710 -12.45 11.93 -39.94
C LEU A 710 -11.48 10.91 -39.31
N ILE A 711 -10.30 10.82 -39.90
CA ILE A 711 -9.18 10.01 -39.36
C ILE A 711 -8.07 10.96 -38.93
N LEU A 712 -7.62 10.80 -37.70
CA LEU A 712 -6.51 11.53 -37.08
C LEU A 712 -5.34 10.59 -36.91
N VAL A 713 -4.23 10.89 -37.56
CA VAL A 713 -3.00 10.08 -37.48
C VAL A 713 -2.11 10.66 -36.38
N MET A 714 -1.85 9.84 -35.37
CA MET A 714 -1.02 10.22 -34.24
C MET A 714 0.39 9.63 -34.33
N ASP A 715 1.38 10.46 -34.09
CA ASP A 715 2.77 10.04 -33.97
C ASP A 715 3.44 10.83 -32.82
N HIS A 716 4.13 10.13 -31.93
CA HIS A 716 4.85 10.72 -30.78
C HIS A 716 4.05 11.75 -29.96
N GLY A 717 2.74 11.54 -29.78
CA GLY A 717 1.87 12.42 -29.00
C GLY A 717 1.31 13.62 -29.75
N GLU A 718 1.53 13.72 -31.07
CA GLU A 718 1.04 14.80 -31.92
C GLU A 718 0.13 14.26 -33.03
N ILE A 719 -0.78 15.09 -33.54
CA ILE A 719 -1.58 14.79 -34.73
C ILE A 719 -0.82 15.25 -35.96
N VAL A 720 -0.26 14.29 -36.71
CA VAL A 720 0.57 14.59 -37.90
C VAL A 720 -0.23 14.70 -39.19
N GLU A 721 -1.36 13.98 -39.31
CA GLU A 721 -2.24 14.02 -40.48
C GLU A 721 -3.70 13.95 -40.06
N ARG A 722 -4.55 14.57 -40.83
CA ARG A 722 -6.02 14.51 -40.69
C ARG A 722 -6.70 14.50 -42.08
N GLY A 723 -7.81 13.78 -42.19
CA GLY A 723 -8.62 13.67 -43.39
C GLY A 723 -9.45 12.40 -43.42
N THR A 724 -10.16 12.16 -44.52
CA THR A 724 -10.84 10.91 -44.81
C THR A 724 -9.84 9.85 -45.31
N HIS A 725 -10.27 8.59 -45.37
CA HIS A 725 -9.45 7.48 -45.89
C HIS A 725 -8.82 7.79 -47.24
N ASP A 726 -9.65 8.23 -48.23
CA ASP A 726 -9.21 8.50 -49.61
C ASP A 726 -8.26 9.70 -49.67
N GLU A 727 -8.54 10.77 -48.90
CA GLU A 727 -7.67 11.94 -48.83
C GLU A 727 -6.28 11.60 -48.25
N LEU A 728 -6.24 10.77 -47.19
CA LEU A 728 -4.99 10.36 -46.56
C LEU A 728 -4.17 9.39 -47.44
N LEU A 729 -4.84 8.51 -48.18
CA LEU A 729 -4.16 7.67 -49.17
C LEU A 729 -3.57 8.51 -50.31
N ALA A 730 -4.30 9.53 -50.77
CA ALA A 730 -3.83 10.43 -51.83
C ALA A 730 -2.61 11.27 -51.40
N LYS A 731 -2.52 11.64 -50.12
CA LYS A 731 -1.38 12.37 -49.50
C LYS A 731 -0.09 11.57 -49.49
N GLN A 732 -0.15 10.23 -49.57
CA GLN A 732 1.00 9.31 -49.50
C GLN A 732 1.92 9.55 -48.26
N GLY A 733 1.36 9.99 -47.16
CA GLY A 733 2.06 10.29 -45.93
C GLY A 733 2.12 9.10 -44.95
N LYS A 734 2.12 9.39 -43.64
CA LYS A 734 2.20 8.38 -42.55
C LYS A 734 1.06 7.37 -42.60
N TYR A 735 -0.17 7.84 -42.92
CA TYR A 735 -1.32 6.94 -43.05
C TYR A 735 -1.13 5.93 -44.19
N TYR A 736 -0.61 6.38 -45.32
CA TYR A 736 -0.34 5.53 -46.48
C TYR A 736 0.74 4.48 -46.16
N GLU A 737 1.78 4.86 -45.40
CA GLU A 737 2.80 3.92 -44.93
C GLU A 737 2.19 2.84 -44.03
N LEU A 738 1.38 3.24 -43.04
CA LEU A 738 0.71 2.33 -42.11
C LEU A 738 -0.25 1.40 -42.84
N TRP A 739 -1.01 1.91 -43.79
CA TRP A 739 -1.93 1.13 -44.63
C TRP A 739 -1.20 0.05 -45.43
N ASN A 740 -0.16 0.43 -46.14
CA ASN A 740 0.60 -0.50 -46.94
C ASN A 740 1.35 -1.55 -46.12
N LEU A 741 1.82 -1.19 -44.95
CA LEU A 741 2.41 -2.14 -44.02
C LEU A 741 1.38 -3.19 -43.55
N GLN A 742 0.13 -2.79 -43.28
CA GLN A 742 -0.93 -3.72 -42.92
C GLN A 742 -1.43 -4.59 -44.06
N GLN A 743 -1.44 -4.07 -45.29
CA GLN A 743 -1.78 -4.84 -46.47
C GLN A 743 -0.65 -5.78 -46.96
N GLY A 744 0.49 -5.75 -46.28
CA GLY A 744 1.65 -6.59 -46.68
C GLY A 744 2.37 -6.14 -47.96
N ILE A 745 2.06 -4.95 -48.47
CA ILE A 745 2.60 -4.40 -49.71
C ILE A 745 4.05 -3.92 -49.50
N PHE A 746 4.38 -3.39 -48.33
CA PHE A 746 5.75 -3.09 -47.92
C PHE A 746 6.32 -4.22 -47.06
N ARG A 747 7.15 -5.10 -47.64
CA ARG A 747 8.13 -5.81 -46.82
C ARG A 747 9.08 -4.76 -46.24
N ARG A 748 9.18 -4.65 -44.90
CA ARG A 748 10.22 -3.84 -44.23
C ARG A 748 11.54 -4.06 -44.97
N LYS A 749 12.06 -3.01 -45.64
CA LYS A 749 13.49 -2.97 -45.97
C LYS A 749 14.19 -3.16 -44.61
N LYS A 750 14.87 -4.31 -44.43
CA LYS A 750 15.78 -4.45 -43.30
C LYS A 750 16.72 -3.26 -43.39
N GLU A 751 16.67 -2.35 -42.47
CA GLU A 751 17.75 -1.41 -42.23
C GLU A 751 19.02 -2.26 -42.19
N ALA A 752 19.97 -1.94 -43.08
CA ALA A 752 21.29 -2.57 -43.04
C ALA A 752 21.79 -2.41 -41.61
N PRO A 753 22.31 -3.47 -40.95
CA PRO A 753 22.86 -3.36 -39.63
C PRO A 753 23.87 -2.20 -39.64
N ALA A 754 23.73 -1.29 -38.68
CA ALA A 754 24.69 -0.21 -38.48
C ALA A 754 26.10 -0.79 -38.54
N PRO A 755 27.06 -0.15 -39.28
CA PRO A 755 28.42 -0.68 -39.36
C PRO A 755 28.92 -0.92 -37.94
N ALA A 756 29.36 -2.16 -37.70
CA ALA A 756 29.96 -2.53 -36.43
C ALA A 756 31.08 -1.52 -36.10
N PRO A 757 31.18 -1.05 -34.84
CA PRO A 757 32.29 -0.19 -34.45
C PRO A 757 33.59 -0.92 -34.82
N ALA A 758 34.50 -0.19 -35.51
CA ALA A 758 35.77 -0.70 -35.98
C ALA A 758 36.48 -1.46 -34.84
N ALA A 759 36.79 -2.71 -35.09
CA ALA A 759 37.60 -3.54 -34.20
C ALA A 759 38.90 -2.79 -33.92
N VAL A 760 39.17 -2.50 -32.67
CA VAL A 760 40.53 -2.18 -32.21
C VAL A 760 41.36 -3.41 -32.42
N VAL A 761 42.33 -3.32 -33.28
CA VAL A 761 43.34 -4.33 -33.48
C VAL A 761 44.17 -4.33 -32.20
N GLU A 762 44.00 -5.32 -31.33
CA GLU A 762 45.00 -5.69 -30.32
C GLU A 762 46.09 -6.45 -31.04
N GLU A 763 47.29 -5.91 -30.94
CA GLU A 763 48.50 -6.60 -31.33
C GLU A 763 48.69 -7.85 -30.48
N ASP A 764 48.84 -8.98 -31.13
CA ASP A 764 49.20 -10.27 -30.53
C ASP A 764 50.57 -10.11 -29.89
N ASP A 765 50.66 -10.40 -28.60
CA ASP A 765 51.92 -10.75 -27.91
C ASP A 765 51.81 -12.21 -27.51
N ASP A 766 52.58 -13.03 -28.28
CA ASP A 766 52.70 -14.47 -28.10
C ASP A 766 53.42 -14.80 -26.78
N GLY A 767 52.82 -15.62 -25.94
CA GLY A 767 53.42 -16.16 -24.73
C GLY A 767 52.73 -17.43 -24.27
N GLU A 768 53.26 -18.57 -24.75
CA GLU A 768 52.96 -19.93 -24.27
C GLU A 768 52.86 -20.03 -22.74
N ASP A 769 51.88 -20.72 -22.20
CA ASP A 769 52.12 -21.99 -21.50
C ASP A 769 50.83 -22.68 -21.03
N ALA A 770 50.89 -23.99 -21.22
CA ALA A 770 49.91 -24.99 -20.90
C ALA A 770 49.73 -25.20 -19.38
N MET A 771 48.58 -25.64 -18.95
CA MET A 771 48.22 -26.88 -18.25
C MET A 771 47.02 -26.77 -17.31
N THR A 772 46.06 -27.59 -17.65
CA THR A 772 45.32 -28.58 -16.83
C THR A 772 44.88 -28.22 -15.40
N TYR A 773 43.63 -28.15 -15.15
CA TYR A 773 42.65 -29.01 -14.43
C TYR A 773 41.32 -28.27 -14.25
#